data_418a492c4fb37309bb1a78d1a56a9bd3
#
_entry.id   418a492c4fb37309bb1a78d1a56a9bd3
#
_cell.length_a   1.000
_cell.length_b   1.000
_cell.length_c   1.000
_cell.angle_alpha   90.00
_cell.angle_beta   90.00
_cell.angle_gamma   90.00
#
_symmetry.space_group_name_H-M   'P 1'
#
loop_
_entity.id
_entity.type
_entity.pdbx_description
1 polymer ?
#
loop_
_entity_poly.entity_id
_entity_poly.type
_entity_poly.pdbx_seq_one_letter_code
_entity_poly.pdbx_strand_id
1 'polypeptide(L)'
;PRERHTGELWDHVARVIKDHLKEHGIQGHILIFMPGRYEIQKTVTAIRNASWSSGFELHELYGELSPDKQDAAVSRSSKPKIVVATNVAETSITIDGVRLVVDSGLERRSSFDHRRGITTLHIEKISRASADQRAGRAGRTGPGTAIRLWSEREHEQRALATPAEIQRMDLAEAVLILSSSGVPRVREFNWFERPEPHALDEAIRRLRILGALDENEDLTADGRAMGALPVPPRFGRILLESSRHGCLEYFALITALTQSRPLFPARKKHSEHLMPADFARPDDVSDFQALLRAWAEMQRNQFRREVGERLGIHAGASRDVGRVADQLIRLASRWSGEGTYVEEPDGDLIARVLLSGFSDRLALRHSTATLSCAVIGGRRGQLEKESVAATKEAHLFIAGEMIEVEGKDVAVKLDLCTRVEESCLRELFPNDFDEKDGAVYDERNRRVEARRERRFRDLVLETKPSGTIPKGEAAAILAERVLSGELNLKAWDEKVDAYFARINLIAEQCPAYGLSPFDDESKQLMLEQICAGAMSYKDIKDRQVWNVVRDWLPAHQAGAIDFLTPESITLSTGKSVRVHYRTGEKPRISVLIQHLFGLKDSPTICEGRVPVVIEILSPGHRPVQVTENLAGFWTGSYPAVRAQLRGRYPKHDWPEFG
;
A
#
# COMPACT_ATOMS: atom_id res chain seq x y z
N PRO A 1 14.59 -22.32 -10.66
CA PRO A 1 15.13 -22.13 -12.00
C PRO A 1 16.50 -21.45 -11.92
N ARG A 2 17.45 -21.88 -12.77
CA ARG A 2 18.80 -21.30 -12.80
C ARG A 2 18.86 -19.93 -13.55
N GLU A 3 17.78 -19.55 -14.25
CA GLU A 3 17.69 -18.32 -15.04
C GLU A 3 16.48 -17.49 -14.64
N ARG A 4 16.63 -16.14 -14.59
CA ARG A 4 15.51 -15.22 -14.46
C ARG A 4 14.69 -15.27 -15.75
N HIS A 5 13.42 -15.59 -15.65
CA HIS A 5 12.51 -15.57 -16.78
C HIS A 5 12.12 -14.14 -17.14
N THR A 6 12.33 -13.77 -18.40
CA THR A 6 11.86 -12.50 -18.99
C THR A 6 10.61 -12.79 -19.82
N GLY A 7 9.43 -12.72 -19.22
CA GLY A 7 8.15 -12.98 -19.90
C GLY A 7 7.00 -13.09 -18.93
N GLU A 8 5.81 -13.23 -19.45
CA GLU A 8 4.60 -13.31 -18.63
C GLU A 8 4.54 -14.64 -17.85
N LEU A 9 4.03 -14.58 -16.62
CA LEU A 9 3.99 -15.71 -15.69
C LEU A 9 3.26 -16.94 -16.27
N TRP A 10 2.14 -16.70 -16.96
CA TRP A 10 1.33 -17.78 -17.57
C TRP A 10 2.01 -18.50 -18.71
N ASP A 11 2.84 -17.81 -19.50
CA ASP A 11 3.64 -18.43 -20.57
C ASP A 11 4.76 -19.28 -19.98
N HIS A 12 5.33 -18.82 -18.86
CA HIS A 12 6.32 -19.61 -18.13
C HIS A 12 5.72 -20.89 -17.57
N VAL A 13 4.54 -20.83 -16.96
CA VAL A 13 3.79 -22.01 -16.48
C VAL A 13 3.59 -22.99 -17.63
N ALA A 14 3.06 -22.56 -18.77
CA ALA A 14 2.79 -23.42 -19.91
C ALA A 14 4.07 -24.11 -20.45
N ARG A 15 5.20 -23.39 -20.44
CA ARG A 15 6.50 -23.94 -20.86
C ARG A 15 7.02 -24.99 -19.89
N VAL A 16 7.00 -24.71 -18.59
CA VAL A 16 7.46 -25.63 -17.54
C VAL A 16 6.67 -26.94 -17.58
N ILE A 17 5.36 -26.87 -17.76
CA ILE A 17 4.51 -28.06 -17.92
C ILE A 17 4.90 -28.86 -19.19
N LYS A 18 5.06 -28.15 -20.32
CA LYS A 18 5.50 -28.76 -21.57
C LYS A 18 6.81 -29.54 -21.41
N ASP A 19 7.79 -28.93 -20.76
CA ASP A 19 9.11 -29.55 -20.57
C ASP A 19 9.01 -30.76 -19.63
N HIS A 20 8.25 -30.67 -18.53
CA HIS A 20 7.99 -31.80 -17.65
C HIS A 20 7.28 -32.95 -18.37
N LEU A 21 6.27 -32.65 -19.18
CA LEU A 21 5.53 -33.69 -19.95
C LEU A 21 6.40 -34.37 -21.00
N LYS A 22 7.35 -33.65 -21.62
CA LYS A 22 8.31 -34.26 -22.55
C LYS A 22 9.25 -35.26 -21.88
N GLU A 23 9.64 -34.96 -20.63
CA GLU A 23 10.59 -35.79 -19.88
C GLU A 23 9.92 -36.98 -19.20
N HIS A 24 8.70 -36.80 -18.65
CA HIS A 24 8.06 -37.75 -17.76
C HIS A 24 6.73 -38.30 -18.29
N GLY A 25 6.20 -37.75 -19.37
CA GLY A 25 4.87 -38.11 -19.90
C GLY A 25 3.72 -37.66 -18.99
N ILE A 26 2.50 -38.12 -19.34
CA ILE A 26 1.29 -37.82 -18.57
C ILE A 26 1.16 -38.87 -17.46
N GLN A 27 1.35 -38.50 -16.20
CA GLN A 27 1.29 -39.40 -15.04
C GLN A 27 -0.01 -39.26 -14.23
N GLY A 28 -0.80 -38.20 -14.41
CA GLY A 28 -2.02 -37.93 -13.66
C GLY A 28 -2.50 -36.48 -13.86
N HIS A 29 -3.20 -35.96 -12.87
CA HIS A 29 -3.71 -34.58 -12.90
C HIS A 29 -2.60 -33.58 -12.59
N ILE A 30 -2.74 -32.37 -13.12
CA ILE A 30 -1.84 -31.20 -12.90
C ILE A 30 -2.61 -30.16 -12.15
N LEU A 31 -2.07 -29.68 -11.04
CA LEU A 31 -2.59 -28.55 -10.26
C LEU A 31 -1.65 -27.35 -10.35
N ILE A 32 -2.17 -26.21 -10.74
CA ILE A 32 -1.40 -24.98 -10.94
C ILE A 32 -1.92 -23.94 -9.97
N PHE A 33 -1.05 -23.35 -9.13
CA PHE A 33 -1.39 -22.28 -8.23
C PHE A 33 -1.06 -20.91 -8.83
N MET A 34 -2.11 -20.08 -8.95
CA MET A 34 -2.03 -18.71 -9.47
C MET A 34 -2.65 -17.73 -8.46
N PRO A 35 -2.20 -16.45 -8.42
CA PRO A 35 -2.64 -15.51 -7.38
C PRO A 35 -4.09 -15.08 -7.51
N GLY A 36 -4.67 -15.02 -8.70
CA GLY A 36 -6.02 -14.51 -8.89
C GLY A 36 -6.69 -14.94 -10.17
N ARG A 37 -7.96 -14.54 -10.31
CA ARG A 37 -8.82 -14.89 -11.46
C ARG A 37 -8.23 -14.45 -12.80
N TYR A 38 -7.63 -13.26 -12.86
CA TYR A 38 -7.03 -12.75 -14.09
C TYR A 38 -5.89 -13.64 -14.57
N GLU A 39 -4.97 -13.99 -13.66
CA GLU A 39 -3.82 -14.85 -13.94
C GLU A 39 -4.26 -16.28 -14.26
N ILE A 40 -5.32 -16.79 -13.61
CA ILE A 40 -5.94 -18.09 -13.94
C ILE A 40 -6.42 -18.09 -15.39
N GLN A 41 -7.21 -17.08 -15.80
CA GLN A 41 -7.75 -17.00 -17.15
C GLN A 41 -6.67 -16.89 -18.22
N LYS A 42 -5.61 -16.10 -17.94
CA LYS A 42 -4.45 -16.00 -18.83
C LYS A 42 -3.71 -17.34 -18.95
N THR A 43 -3.50 -18.03 -17.82
CA THR A 43 -2.84 -19.34 -17.80
C THR A 43 -3.67 -20.38 -18.55
N VAL A 44 -4.98 -20.43 -18.32
CA VAL A 44 -5.92 -21.31 -19.05
C VAL A 44 -5.85 -21.04 -20.55
N THR A 45 -5.79 -19.77 -20.96
CA THR A 45 -5.68 -19.39 -22.37
C THR A 45 -4.34 -19.82 -22.96
N ALA A 46 -3.24 -19.59 -22.26
CA ALA A 46 -1.89 -20.01 -22.72
C ALA A 46 -1.80 -21.54 -22.88
N ILE A 47 -2.35 -22.30 -21.91
CA ILE A 47 -2.38 -23.76 -21.96
C ILE A 47 -3.28 -24.26 -23.10
N ARG A 48 -4.48 -23.68 -23.27
CA ARG A 48 -5.43 -24.08 -24.33
C ARG A 48 -4.83 -23.91 -25.74
N ASN A 49 -4.02 -22.89 -25.94
CA ASN A 49 -3.36 -22.61 -27.21
C ASN A 49 -2.10 -23.51 -27.44
N ALA A 50 -1.68 -24.26 -26.44
CA ALA A 50 -0.52 -25.13 -26.54
C ALA A 50 -0.89 -26.50 -27.16
N SER A 51 -0.14 -26.94 -28.16
CA SER A 51 -0.40 -28.22 -28.90
C SER A 51 -0.37 -29.46 -28.02
N TRP A 52 0.29 -29.43 -26.86
CA TRP A 52 0.39 -30.57 -25.94
C TRP A 52 -0.83 -30.72 -25.01
N SER A 53 -1.73 -29.73 -24.95
CA SER A 53 -2.83 -29.69 -23.98
C SER A 53 -4.05 -30.53 -24.37
N SER A 54 -4.13 -31.01 -25.61
CA SER A 54 -5.30 -31.70 -26.17
C SER A 54 -5.68 -33.02 -25.43
N GLY A 55 -4.74 -33.62 -24.69
CA GLY A 55 -4.96 -34.81 -23.86
C GLY A 55 -5.59 -34.51 -22.48
N PHE A 56 -5.81 -33.24 -22.12
CA PHE A 56 -6.26 -32.86 -20.80
C PHE A 56 -7.64 -32.19 -20.81
N GLU A 57 -8.40 -32.36 -19.72
CA GLU A 57 -9.53 -31.50 -19.38
C GLU A 57 -9.01 -30.33 -18.60
N LEU A 58 -9.42 -29.10 -18.99
CA LEU A 58 -8.91 -27.85 -18.43
C LEU A 58 -9.98 -27.17 -17.59
N HIS A 59 -9.71 -26.96 -16.30
CA HIS A 59 -10.61 -26.39 -15.32
C HIS A 59 -9.98 -25.18 -14.61
N GLU A 60 -10.82 -24.20 -14.30
CA GLU A 60 -10.51 -23.10 -13.39
C GLU A 60 -11.06 -23.45 -11.99
N LEU A 61 -10.39 -22.97 -10.91
CA LEU A 61 -10.87 -23.18 -9.54
C LEU A 61 -10.53 -21.96 -8.66
N TYR A 62 -11.54 -21.19 -8.32
CA TYR A 62 -11.46 -20.04 -7.40
C TYR A 62 -12.81 -19.81 -6.72
N GLY A 63 -12.84 -19.07 -5.57
CA GLY A 63 -14.01 -18.99 -4.71
C GLY A 63 -15.29 -18.44 -5.35
N GLU A 64 -15.16 -17.54 -6.34
CA GLU A 64 -16.31 -16.90 -7.02
C GLU A 64 -16.97 -17.78 -8.13
N LEU A 65 -16.39 -18.93 -8.42
CA LEU A 65 -16.99 -19.84 -9.42
C LEU A 65 -18.33 -20.39 -8.96
N SER A 66 -19.20 -20.67 -9.94
CA SER A 66 -20.46 -21.39 -9.65
C SER A 66 -20.16 -22.81 -9.10
N PRO A 67 -21.01 -23.33 -8.18
CA PRO A 67 -20.83 -24.65 -7.59
C PRO A 67 -20.61 -25.74 -8.63
N ASP A 68 -21.39 -25.75 -9.71
CA ASP A 68 -21.27 -26.76 -10.80
C ASP A 68 -19.86 -26.79 -11.42
N LYS A 69 -19.22 -25.61 -11.59
CA LYS A 69 -17.86 -25.54 -12.14
C LYS A 69 -16.80 -25.91 -11.11
N GLN A 70 -17.03 -25.60 -9.83
CA GLN A 70 -16.15 -26.06 -8.74
C GLN A 70 -16.21 -27.58 -8.63
N ASP A 71 -17.42 -28.17 -8.65
CA ASP A 71 -17.62 -29.61 -8.61
C ASP A 71 -16.97 -30.30 -9.81
N ALA A 72 -17.09 -29.76 -11.01
CA ALA A 72 -16.41 -30.27 -12.19
C ALA A 72 -14.88 -30.30 -12.06
N ALA A 73 -14.29 -29.27 -11.42
CA ALA A 73 -12.85 -29.24 -11.21
C ALA A 73 -12.36 -30.31 -10.24
N VAL A 74 -13.15 -30.66 -9.19
CA VAL A 74 -12.75 -31.57 -8.12
C VAL A 74 -13.24 -33.01 -8.32
N SER A 75 -14.33 -33.22 -9.09
CA SER A 75 -14.89 -34.54 -9.34
C SER A 75 -13.87 -35.49 -10.01
N ARG A 76 -14.04 -36.79 -9.84
CA ARG A 76 -13.20 -37.80 -10.52
C ARG A 76 -13.43 -37.74 -12.03
N SER A 77 -12.35 -37.89 -12.80
CA SER A 77 -12.39 -37.97 -14.25
C SER A 77 -11.52 -39.13 -14.72
N SER A 78 -11.94 -39.79 -15.79
CA SER A 78 -11.16 -40.81 -16.49
C SER A 78 -10.03 -40.21 -17.34
N LYS A 79 -10.14 -38.93 -17.67
CA LYS A 79 -9.10 -38.16 -18.40
C LYS A 79 -8.23 -37.34 -17.44
N PRO A 80 -6.96 -37.17 -17.74
CA PRO A 80 -6.11 -36.31 -17.00
C PRO A 80 -6.67 -34.85 -17.01
N LYS A 81 -6.63 -34.19 -15.87
CA LYS A 81 -7.08 -32.79 -15.71
C LYS A 81 -5.91 -31.85 -15.51
N ILE A 82 -6.05 -30.65 -16.01
CA ILE A 82 -5.26 -29.50 -15.57
C ILE A 82 -6.21 -28.56 -14.83
N VAL A 83 -5.98 -28.34 -13.53
CA VAL A 83 -6.75 -27.44 -12.70
C VAL A 83 -5.89 -26.23 -12.38
N VAL A 84 -6.32 -25.05 -12.80
CA VAL A 84 -5.65 -23.79 -12.48
C VAL A 84 -6.43 -23.11 -11.35
N ALA A 85 -5.80 -22.97 -10.18
CA ALA A 85 -6.48 -22.64 -8.93
C ALA A 85 -5.81 -21.47 -8.19
N THR A 86 -6.59 -20.80 -7.35
CA THR A 86 -6.07 -19.94 -6.26
C THR A 86 -5.71 -20.81 -5.04
N ASN A 87 -5.37 -20.15 -3.92
CA ASN A 87 -5.17 -20.81 -2.62
C ASN A 87 -6.38 -21.62 -2.10
N VAL A 88 -7.55 -21.54 -2.73
CA VAL A 88 -8.72 -22.40 -2.42
C VAL A 88 -8.37 -23.90 -2.53
N ALA A 89 -7.45 -24.27 -3.41
CA ALA A 89 -6.95 -25.64 -3.56
C ALA A 89 -5.80 -25.98 -2.59
N GLU A 90 -5.35 -25.06 -1.74
CA GLU A 90 -4.23 -25.28 -0.83
C GLU A 90 -4.62 -26.14 0.38
N THR A 91 -5.78 -25.88 1.01
CA THR A 91 -6.23 -26.60 2.21
C THR A 91 -7.61 -27.20 2.07
N SER A 92 -8.59 -26.47 1.55
CA SER A 92 -10.02 -26.75 1.70
C SER A 92 -10.56 -27.78 0.73
N ILE A 93 -9.90 -28.01 -0.41
CA ILE A 93 -10.38 -28.88 -1.50
C ILE A 93 -9.36 -29.96 -1.82
N THR A 94 -9.83 -31.18 -1.97
CA THR A 94 -9.00 -32.31 -2.38
C THR A 94 -9.29 -32.68 -3.83
N ILE A 95 -8.26 -32.71 -4.66
CA ILE A 95 -8.31 -33.19 -6.04
C ILE A 95 -7.50 -34.48 -6.06
N ASP A 96 -8.20 -35.62 -6.18
CA ASP A 96 -7.54 -36.92 -6.22
C ASP A 96 -6.76 -37.11 -7.52
N GLY A 97 -5.61 -37.75 -7.43
CA GLY A 97 -4.80 -38.08 -8.62
C GLY A 97 -3.90 -36.96 -9.15
N VAL A 98 -3.69 -35.90 -8.39
CA VAL A 98 -2.69 -34.85 -8.72
C VAL A 98 -1.28 -35.46 -8.61
N ARG A 99 -0.50 -35.36 -9.70
CA ARG A 99 0.88 -35.87 -9.80
C ARG A 99 1.89 -34.76 -10.08
N LEU A 100 1.44 -33.66 -10.62
CA LEU A 100 2.26 -32.47 -10.85
C LEU A 100 1.59 -31.26 -10.20
N VAL A 101 2.36 -30.55 -9.38
CA VAL A 101 2.01 -29.22 -8.89
C VAL A 101 2.95 -28.19 -9.52
N VAL A 102 2.41 -27.12 -10.09
CA VAL A 102 3.19 -25.96 -10.53
C VAL A 102 2.74 -24.77 -9.70
N ASP A 103 3.65 -24.19 -8.94
CA ASP A 103 3.34 -23.13 -8.00
C ASP A 103 4.01 -21.81 -8.42
N SER A 104 3.21 -20.77 -8.65
CA SER A 104 3.70 -19.42 -8.94
C SER A 104 4.43 -18.79 -7.76
N GLY A 105 4.19 -19.28 -6.53
CA GLY A 105 4.71 -18.70 -5.30
C GLY A 105 4.01 -17.41 -4.88
N LEU A 106 2.87 -17.12 -5.48
CA LEU A 106 2.11 -15.89 -5.27
C LEU A 106 0.69 -16.22 -4.78
N GLU A 107 0.12 -15.33 -4.00
CA GLU A 107 -1.29 -15.36 -3.62
C GLU A 107 -1.84 -13.93 -3.56
N ARG A 108 -3.16 -13.80 -3.74
CA ARG A 108 -3.86 -12.55 -3.46
C ARG A 108 -4.34 -12.60 -2.03
N ARG A 109 -3.83 -11.71 -1.19
CA ARG A 109 -4.12 -11.66 0.23
C ARG A 109 -4.85 -10.38 0.59
N SER A 110 -5.93 -10.53 1.35
CA SER A 110 -6.60 -9.40 2.00
C SER A 110 -5.84 -9.03 3.27
N SER A 111 -5.56 -7.75 3.42
CA SER A 111 -4.98 -7.15 4.61
C SER A 111 -5.69 -5.84 4.91
N PHE A 112 -5.81 -5.50 6.19
CA PHE A 112 -6.38 -4.24 6.61
C PHE A 112 -5.27 -3.26 6.95
N ASP A 113 -5.20 -2.14 6.24
CA ASP A 113 -4.30 -1.06 6.56
C ASP A 113 -4.91 -0.23 7.70
N HIS A 114 -4.41 -0.45 8.92
CA HIS A 114 -4.90 0.22 10.13
C HIS A 114 -4.70 1.75 10.07
N ARG A 115 -3.63 2.25 9.41
CA ARG A 115 -3.38 3.69 9.28
C ARG A 115 -4.37 4.35 8.33
N ARG A 116 -4.72 3.66 7.26
CA ARG A 116 -5.62 4.14 6.21
C ARG A 116 -7.08 3.76 6.45
N GLY A 117 -7.35 2.78 7.32
CA GLY A 117 -8.70 2.28 7.62
C GLY A 117 -9.40 1.63 6.42
N ILE A 118 -8.65 1.00 5.53
CA ILE A 118 -9.15 0.33 4.33
C ILE A 118 -8.64 -1.10 4.23
N THR A 119 -9.45 -1.95 3.62
CA THR A 119 -9.02 -3.30 3.24
C THR A 119 -8.27 -3.21 1.91
N THR A 120 -7.07 -3.75 1.87
CA THR A 120 -6.23 -3.85 0.68
C THR A 120 -6.19 -5.29 0.20
N LEU A 121 -6.03 -5.49 -1.10
CA LEU A 121 -5.95 -6.80 -1.71
C LEU A 121 -4.74 -6.85 -2.63
N HIS A 122 -3.59 -7.25 -2.07
CA HIS A 122 -2.32 -7.28 -2.79
C HIS A 122 -1.93 -8.68 -3.24
N ILE A 123 -1.18 -8.75 -4.34
CA ILE A 123 -0.49 -9.98 -4.73
C ILE A 123 0.82 -10.05 -3.95
N GLU A 124 0.95 -11.03 -3.08
CA GLU A 124 2.08 -11.24 -2.20
C GLU A 124 2.74 -12.60 -2.43
N LYS A 125 3.98 -12.71 -1.97
CA LYS A 125 4.69 -13.99 -1.93
C LYS A 125 4.15 -14.85 -0.81
N ILE A 126 3.83 -16.13 -1.11
CA ILE A 126 3.41 -17.08 -0.10
C ILE A 126 4.54 -17.41 0.89
N SER A 127 4.17 -17.87 2.08
CA SER A 127 5.12 -18.37 3.08
C SER A 127 5.74 -19.71 2.67
N ARG A 128 6.81 -20.14 3.38
CA ARG A 128 7.40 -21.47 3.20
C ARG A 128 6.42 -22.57 3.55
N ALA A 129 5.67 -22.42 4.65
CA ALA A 129 4.64 -23.37 5.06
C ALA A 129 3.54 -23.54 4.00
N SER A 130 3.06 -22.44 3.40
CA SER A 130 2.11 -22.49 2.29
C SER A 130 2.69 -23.19 1.06
N ALA A 131 3.97 -22.89 0.71
CA ALA A 131 4.65 -23.55 -0.40
C ALA A 131 4.77 -25.07 -0.19
N ASP A 132 5.01 -25.52 1.04
CA ASP A 132 5.09 -26.94 1.38
C ASP A 132 3.70 -27.61 1.35
N GLN A 133 2.66 -26.93 1.82
CA GLN A 133 1.27 -27.42 1.71
C GLN A 133 0.85 -27.58 0.25
N ARG A 134 1.15 -26.59 -0.61
CA ARG A 134 0.87 -26.68 -2.05
C ARG A 134 1.63 -27.82 -2.70
N ALA A 135 2.93 -27.97 -2.39
CA ALA A 135 3.74 -29.08 -2.88
C ALA A 135 3.18 -30.44 -2.44
N GLY A 136 2.70 -30.54 -1.20
CA GLY A 136 2.08 -31.76 -0.65
C GLY A 136 0.84 -32.24 -1.40
N ARG A 137 0.21 -31.36 -2.21
CA ARG A 137 -0.92 -31.76 -3.08
C ARG A 137 -0.52 -32.77 -4.17
N ALA A 138 0.72 -32.71 -4.67
CA ALA A 138 1.24 -33.67 -5.63
C ALA A 138 1.48 -35.07 -5.02
N GLY A 139 1.79 -35.13 -3.72
CA GLY A 139 2.14 -36.34 -3.01
C GLY A 139 0.98 -37.05 -2.28
N ARG A 140 -0.26 -36.59 -2.37
CA ARG A 140 -1.35 -37.02 -1.49
C ARG A 140 -1.83 -38.44 -1.76
N THR A 141 -1.89 -38.86 -3.01
CA THR A 141 -2.41 -40.18 -3.44
C THR A 141 -1.33 -41.07 -4.02
N GLY A 142 -0.08 -40.67 -4.05
CA GLY A 142 1.08 -41.40 -4.55
C GLY A 142 2.22 -40.45 -4.94
N PRO A 143 3.39 -40.95 -5.37
CA PRO A 143 4.51 -40.09 -5.73
C PRO A 143 4.14 -39.05 -6.78
N GLY A 144 4.60 -37.80 -6.58
CA GLY A 144 4.35 -36.69 -7.47
C GLY A 144 5.48 -35.67 -7.44
N THR A 145 5.43 -34.70 -8.35
CA THR A 145 6.44 -33.66 -8.51
C THR A 145 5.81 -32.31 -8.21
N ALA A 146 6.53 -31.44 -7.48
CA ALA A 146 6.18 -30.05 -7.30
C ALA A 146 7.25 -29.15 -7.90
N ILE A 147 6.85 -28.27 -8.82
CA ILE A 147 7.73 -27.30 -9.48
C ILE A 147 7.39 -25.91 -8.94
N ARG A 148 8.35 -25.31 -8.25
CA ARG A 148 8.29 -23.94 -7.71
C ARG A 148 8.88 -22.97 -8.73
N LEU A 149 8.13 -21.93 -9.13
CA LEU A 149 8.56 -20.98 -10.16
C LEU A 149 9.45 -19.84 -9.62
N TRP A 150 10.13 -20.06 -8.52
CA TRP A 150 11.09 -19.14 -7.92
C TRP A 150 12.37 -19.85 -7.52
N SER A 151 13.43 -19.07 -7.26
CA SER A 151 14.75 -19.60 -6.92
C SER A 151 14.81 -20.13 -5.47
N GLU A 152 15.76 -21.00 -5.18
CA GLU A 152 16.05 -21.49 -3.84
C GLU A 152 16.41 -20.33 -2.88
N ARG A 153 17.24 -19.38 -3.32
CA ARG A 153 17.56 -18.18 -2.59
C ARG A 153 16.33 -17.35 -2.23
N GLU A 154 15.41 -17.21 -3.17
CA GLU A 154 14.14 -16.51 -2.91
C GLU A 154 13.27 -17.29 -1.92
N HIS A 155 13.29 -18.63 -1.98
CA HIS A 155 12.59 -19.47 -1.01
C HIS A 155 13.11 -19.27 0.41
N GLU A 156 14.40 -19.18 0.58
CA GLU A 156 15.05 -18.91 1.88
C GLU A 156 14.68 -17.54 2.48
N GLN A 157 14.38 -16.56 1.63
CA GLN A 157 13.97 -15.21 2.05
C GLN A 157 12.47 -15.09 2.35
N ARG A 158 11.65 -16.12 2.05
CA ARG A 158 10.22 -16.11 2.34
C ARG A 158 9.97 -16.28 3.84
N ALA A 159 8.88 -15.66 4.33
CA ALA A 159 8.41 -15.86 5.70
C ALA A 159 8.20 -17.35 5.98
N LEU A 160 8.47 -17.80 7.21
CA LEU A 160 8.29 -19.21 7.60
C LEU A 160 6.81 -19.62 7.54
N ALA A 161 5.92 -18.77 8.06
CA ALA A 161 4.48 -18.98 8.08
C ALA A 161 3.75 -17.70 7.68
N THR A 162 2.51 -17.85 7.25
CA THR A 162 1.60 -16.71 7.00
C THR A 162 1.21 -16.08 8.34
N PRO A 163 1.26 -14.74 8.49
CA PRO A 163 0.78 -14.08 9.69
C PRO A 163 -0.67 -14.45 9.99
N ALA A 164 -0.98 -14.62 11.27
CA ALA A 164 -2.33 -14.94 11.71
C ALA A 164 -3.33 -13.85 11.28
N GLU A 165 -4.58 -14.20 11.14
CA GLU A 165 -5.64 -13.29 10.70
C GLU A 165 -5.76 -12.07 11.62
N ILE A 166 -5.60 -12.27 12.93
CA ILE A 166 -5.61 -11.22 13.94
C ILE A 166 -4.56 -10.12 13.72
N GLN A 167 -3.48 -10.41 13.01
CA GLN A 167 -2.39 -9.46 12.71
C GLN A 167 -2.65 -8.63 11.44
N ARG A 168 -3.68 -8.96 10.66
CA ARG A 168 -3.88 -8.38 9.33
C ARG A 168 -5.33 -7.98 9.00
N MET A 169 -6.28 -8.20 9.91
CA MET A 169 -7.69 -7.86 9.70
C MET A 169 -8.12 -6.69 10.57
N ASP A 170 -9.25 -6.07 10.22
CA ASP A 170 -9.88 -5.05 11.08
C ASP A 170 -10.33 -5.70 12.40
N LEU A 171 -9.87 -5.15 13.51
CA LEU A 171 -10.16 -5.69 14.84
C LEU A 171 -11.45 -5.14 15.46
N ALA A 172 -12.13 -4.19 14.84
CA ALA A 172 -13.31 -3.54 15.44
C ALA A 172 -14.42 -4.55 15.75
N GLU A 173 -14.65 -5.54 14.88
CA GLU A 173 -15.63 -6.60 15.13
C GLU A 173 -15.20 -7.50 16.31
N ALA A 174 -13.94 -7.94 16.33
CA ALA A 174 -13.42 -8.77 17.42
C ALA A 174 -13.48 -8.05 18.78
N VAL A 175 -13.11 -6.77 18.82
CA VAL A 175 -13.21 -5.93 20.02
C VAL A 175 -14.66 -5.81 20.49
N LEU A 176 -15.60 -5.55 19.57
CA LEU A 176 -17.02 -5.42 19.91
C LEU A 176 -17.59 -6.75 20.46
N ILE A 177 -17.25 -7.88 19.84
CA ILE A 177 -17.65 -9.21 20.30
C ILE A 177 -17.12 -9.49 21.71
N LEU A 178 -15.84 -9.23 21.98
CA LEU A 178 -15.23 -9.42 23.29
C LEU A 178 -15.91 -8.55 24.35
N SER A 179 -16.08 -7.25 24.07
CA SER A 179 -16.76 -6.33 24.99
C SER A 179 -18.20 -6.76 25.26
N SER A 180 -18.94 -7.20 24.22
CA SER A 180 -20.30 -7.71 24.35
C SER A 180 -20.39 -9.04 25.10
N SER A 181 -19.30 -9.82 25.11
CA SER A 181 -19.18 -11.08 25.86
C SER A 181 -18.75 -10.88 27.32
N GLY A 182 -18.61 -9.62 27.75
CA GLY A 182 -18.30 -9.29 29.14
C GLY A 182 -16.81 -9.18 29.48
N VAL A 183 -15.95 -9.03 28.46
CA VAL A 183 -14.53 -8.72 28.65
C VAL A 183 -14.39 -7.22 28.94
N PRO A 184 -14.03 -6.80 30.15
CA PRO A 184 -14.09 -5.39 30.55
C PRO A 184 -12.93 -4.57 29.96
N ARG A 185 -11.80 -5.21 29.69
CA ARG A 185 -10.58 -4.55 29.17
C ARG A 185 -9.97 -5.37 28.06
N VAL A 186 -10.36 -5.08 26.83
CA VAL A 186 -9.89 -5.83 25.64
C VAL A 186 -8.39 -5.72 25.45
N ARG A 187 -7.75 -4.64 25.93
CA ARG A 187 -6.30 -4.44 25.90
C ARG A 187 -5.54 -5.47 26.76
N GLU A 188 -6.15 -5.92 27.83
CA GLU A 188 -5.60 -6.88 28.79
C GLU A 188 -6.05 -8.33 28.52
N PHE A 189 -6.87 -8.53 27.47
CA PHE A 189 -7.36 -9.86 27.11
C PHE A 189 -6.19 -10.81 26.81
N ASN A 190 -6.32 -12.05 27.22
CA ASN A 190 -5.30 -13.08 27.00
C ASN A 190 -5.39 -13.64 25.57
N TRP A 191 -4.92 -12.86 24.61
CA TRP A 191 -4.88 -13.27 23.21
C TRP A 191 -3.91 -14.45 23.03
N PHE A 192 -4.28 -15.42 22.19
CA PHE A 192 -3.38 -16.48 21.77
C PHE A 192 -2.17 -15.91 21.00
N GLU A 193 -2.43 -15.05 20.02
CA GLU A 193 -1.44 -14.15 19.41
C GLU A 193 -1.90 -12.72 19.67
N ARG A 194 -1.07 -11.92 20.32
CA ARG A 194 -1.44 -10.54 20.65
C ARG A 194 -1.44 -9.69 19.40
N PRO A 195 -2.54 -8.97 19.07
CA PRO A 195 -2.56 -8.03 17.97
C PRO A 195 -1.60 -6.86 18.21
N GLU A 196 -1.18 -6.19 17.14
CA GLU A 196 -0.37 -4.98 17.22
C GLU A 196 -1.12 -3.90 18.04
N PRO A 197 -0.45 -3.21 18.98
CA PRO A 197 -1.11 -2.20 19.83
C PRO A 197 -1.83 -1.12 19.02
N HIS A 198 -1.21 -0.64 17.95
CA HIS A 198 -1.80 0.37 17.06
C HIS A 198 -3.09 -0.12 16.37
N ALA A 199 -3.13 -1.39 15.96
CA ALA A 199 -4.33 -1.99 15.36
C ALA A 199 -5.51 -2.02 16.35
N LEU A 200 -5.22 -2.31 17.61
CA LEU A 200 -6.21 -2.31 18.69
C LEU A 200 -6.68 -0.89 19.01
N ASP A 201 -5.76 0.09 19.07
CA ASP A 201 -6.09 1.51 19.26
C ASP A 201 -7.04 2.02 18.18
N GLU A 202 -6.77 1.71 16.92
CA GLU A 202 -7.60 2.10 15.80
C GLU A 202 -8.99 1.43 15.82
N ALA A 203 -9.07 0.17 16.22
CA ALA A 203 -10.33 -0.53 16.38
C ALA A 203 -11.19 0.11 17.49
N ILE A 204 -10.60 0.40 18.64
CA ILE A 204 -11.27 1.07 19.76
C ILE A 204 -11.71 2.48 19.35
N ARG A 205 -10.84 3.27 18.73
CA ARG A 205 -11.17 4.60 18.22
C ARG A 205 -12.38 4.55 17.27
N ARG A 206 -12.41 3.58 16.37
CA ARG A 206 -13.53 3.40 15.42
C ARG A 206 -14.82 3.04 16.14
N LEU A 207 -14.78 2.15 17.13
CA LEU A 207 -15.96 1.79 17.93
C LEU A 207 -16.49 2.98 18.76
N ARG A 208 -15.60 3.88 19.21
CA ARG A 208 -16.02 5.16 19.85
C ARG A 208 -16.73 6.07 18.85
N ILE A 209 -16.19 6.24 17.65
CA ILE A 209 -16.84 7.03 16.57
C ILE A 209 -18.24 6.48 16.24
N LEU A 210 -18.40 5.16 16.24
CA LEU A 210 -19.68 4.50 16.03
C LEU A 210 -20.61 4.54 17.26
N GLY A 211 -20.14 5.04 18.39
CA GLY A 211 -20.88 5.08 19.64
C GLY A 211 -21.06 3.71 20.31
N ALA A 212 -20.25 2.71 19.90
CA ALA A 212 -20.27 1.38 20.51
C ALA A 212 -19.54 1.33 21.85
N LEU A 213 -18.48 2.10 21.98
CA LEU A 213 -17.72 2.31 23.22
C LEU A 213 -17.79 3.78 23.62
N ASP A 214 -17.75 4.04 24.91
CA ASP A 214 -17.62 5.39 25.47
C ASP A 214 -16.15 5.83 25.61
N GLU A 215 -15.93 7.00 26.22
CA GLU A 215 -14.60 7.57 26.47
C GLU A 215 -13.70 6.67 27.36
N ASN A 216 -14.30 5.86 28.23
CA ASN A 216 -13.61 4.94 29.13
C ASN A 216 -13.38 3.55 28.52
N GLU A 217 -13.74 3.36 27.25
CA GLU A 217 -13.73 2.07 26.53
C GLU A 217 -14.82 1.09 27.03
N ASP A 218 -15.80 1.59 27.78
CA ASP A 218 -16.92 0.77 28.26
C ASP A 218 -17.98 0.61 27.15
N LEU A 219 -18.61 -0.58 27.12
CA LEU A 219 -19.63 -0.92 26.13
C LEU A 219 -20.93 -0.15 26.41
N THR A 220 -21.35 0.66 25.44
CA THR A 220 -22.60 1.43 25.50
C THR A 220 -23.84 0.55 25.28
N ALA A 221 -25.04 1.13 25.45
CA ALA A 221 -26.29 0.46 25.09
C ALA A 221 -26.36 0.18 23.59
N ASP A 222 -25.91 1.14 22.75
CA ASP A 222 -25.81 1.00 21.29
C ASP A 222 -24.78 -0.06 20.93
N GLY A 223 -23.65 -0.11 21.64
CA GLY A 223 -22.64 -1.14 21.44
C GLY A 223 -23.16 -2.55 21.69
N ARG A 224 -23.93 -2.74 22.76
CA ARG A 224 -24.60 -4.03 23.03
C ARG A 224 -25.59 -4.42 21.92
N ALA A 225 -26.36 -3.45 21.43
CA ALA A 225 -27.27 -3.68 20.32
C ALA A 225 -26.53 -4.06 19.04
N MET A 226 -25.48 -3.32 18.69
CA MET A 226 -24.62 -3.63 17.51
C MET A 226 -23.94 -4.99 17.62
N GLY A 227 -23.42 -5.34 18.80
CA GLY A 227 -22.74 -6.64 19.05
C GLY A 227 -23.67 -7.86 18.96
N ALA A 228 -24.99 -7.66 19.03
CA ALA A 228 -25.98 -8.72 18.85
C ALA A 228 -26.35 -8.98 17.38
N LEU A 229 -25.86 -8.16 16.44
CA LEU A 229 -26.11 -8.30 15.01
C LEU A 229 -24.93 -9.00 14.30
N PRO A 230 -25.20 -9.99 13.41
CA PRO A 230 -24.15 -10.71 12.70
C PRO A 230 -23.63 -9.91 11.49
N VAL A 231 -23.23 -8.68 11.72
CA VAL A 231 -22.70 -7.77 10.69
C VAL A 231 -21.54 -6.94 11.28
N PRO A 232 -20.63 -6.44 10.45
CA PRO A 232 -19.60 -5.53 10.91
C PRO A 232 -20.17 -4.31 11.67
N PRO A 233 -19.46 -3.76 12.67
CA PRO A 233 -19.99 -2.71 13.56
C PRO A 233 -20.61 -1.51 12.84
N ARG A 234 -20.07 -1.11 11.69
CA ARG A 234 -20.61 -0.01 10.86
C ARG A 234 -22.04 -0.24 10.39
N PHE A 235 -22.30 -1.46 9.94
CA PHE A 235 -23.66 -1.85 9.50
C PHE A 235 -24.56 -2.06 10.70
N GLY A 236 -24.04 -2.53 11.84
CA GLY A 236 -24.78 -2.56 13.08
C GLY A 236 -25.28 -1.17 13.49
N ARG A 237 -24.42 -0.14 13.37
CA ARG A 237 -24.80 1.26 13.63
C ARG A 237 -25.88 1.75 12.66
N ILE A 238 -25.73 1.49 11.36
CA ILE A 238 -26.71 1.86 10.33
C ILE A 238 -28.07 1.22 10.61
N LEU A 239 -28.12 -0.07 10.93
CA LEU A 239 -29.37 -0.77 11.26
C LEU A 239 -30.04 -0.21 12.50
N LEU A 240 -29.26 0.10 13.54
CA LEU A 240 -29.78 0.69 14.77
C LEU A 240 -30.36 2.08 14.51
N GLU A 241 -29.67 2.92 13.74
CA GLU A 241 -30.15 4.25 13.38
C GLU A 241 -31.39 4.20 12.48
N SER A 242 -31.37 3.33 11.49
CA SER A 242 -32.54 3.15 10.60
C SER A 242 -33.79 2.64 11.35
N SER A 243 -33.59 1.80 12.37
CA SER A 243 -34.67 1.33 13.25
C SER A 243 -35.31 2.48 14.03
N ARG A 244 -34.49 3.43 14.52
CA ARG A 244 -34.98 4.65 15.21
C ARG A 244 -35.80 5.57 14.31
N HIS A 245 -35.46 5.58 13.03
CA HIS A 245 -36.12 6.41 12.01
C HIS A 245 -37.25 5.69 11.24
N GLY A 246 -37.61 4.46 11.63
CA GLY A 246 -38.71 3.71 11.01
C GLY A 246 -38.42 3.17 9.61
N CYS A 247 -37.17 3.17 9.14
CA CYS A 247 -36.75 2.74 7.80
C CYS A 247 -35.83 1.50 7.81
N LEU A 248 -35.99 0.64 8.83
CA LEU A 248 -35.14 -0.54 9.03
C LEU A 248 -35.10 -1.47 7.80
N GLU A 249 -36.25 -1.73 7.16
CA GLU A 249 -36.33 -2.65 6.04
C GLU A 249 -35.48 -2.20 4.85
N TYR A 250 -35.50 -0.89 4.56
CA TYR A 250 -34.69 -0.28 3.52
C TYR A 250 -33.19 -0.47 3.74
N PHE A 251 -32.72 -0.20 4.97
CA PHE A 251 -31.28 -0.31 5.29
C PHE A 251 -30.85 -1.74 5.57
N ALA A 252 -31.75 -2.64 5.94
CA ALA A 252 -31.47 -4.07 6.02
C ALA A 252 -31.17 -4.64 4.61
N LEU A 253 -31.89 -4.18 3.58
CA LEU A 253 -31.59 -4.52 2.19
C LEU A 253 -30.24 -3.94 1.73
N ILE A 254 -29.95 -2.66 2.03
CA ILE A 254 -28.63 -2.05 1.75
C ILE A 254 -27.52 -2.86 2.40
N THR A 255 -27.67 -3.21 3.68
CA THR A 255 -26.70 -4.03 4.40
C THR A 255 -26.53 -5.41 3.76
N ALA A 256 -27.64 -6.06 3.42
CA ALA A 256 -27.60 -7.36 2.76
C ALA A 256 -26.92 -7.31 1.38
N LEU A 257 -27.16 -6.24 0.60
CA LEU A 257 -26.52 -6.01 -0.70
C LEU A 257 -24.98 -5.92 -0.58
N THR A 258 -24.49 -5.27 0.47
CA THR A 258 -23.04 -5.12 0.71
C THR A 258 -22.38 -6.35 1.34
N GLN A 259 -23.14 -7.14 2.12
CA GLN A 259 -22.61 -8.32 2.82
C GLN A 259 -22.84 -9.64 2.07
N SER A 260 -23.49 -9.58 0.93
CA SER A 260 -23.78 -10.74 0.08
C SER A 260 -22.96 -10.70 -1.21
N ARG A 261 -23.07 -11.78 -1.98
CA ARG A 261 -22.48 -11.80 -3.32
C ARG A 261 -23.09 -10.69 -4.20
N PRO A 262 -22.27 -9.96 -4.98
CA PRO A 262 -22.75 -8.90 -5.85
C PRO A 262 -23.89 -9.36 -6.77
N LEU A 263 -24.91 -8.50 -6.93
CA LEU A 263 -26.05 -8.75 -7.86
C LEU A 263 -25.57 -8.84 -9.31
N PHE A 264 -24.65 -7.96 -9.68
CA PHE A 264 -24.12 -7.89 -11.03
C PHE A 264 -22.77 -8.61 -11.09
N PRO A 265 -22.58 -9.56 -12.01
CA PRO A 265 -21.28 -10.21 -12.21
C PRO A 265 -20.27 -9.22 -12.79
N ALA A 266 -19.00 -9.47 -12.53
CA ALA A 266 -17.92 -8.65 -13.10
C ALA A 266 -18.05 -8.57 -14.63
N ARG A 267 -17.95 -7.34 -15.17
CA ARG A 267 -18.18 -7.00 -16.59
C ARG A 267 -17.25 -7.80 -17.50
N LYS A 268 -17.82 -8.51 -18.48
CA LYS A 268 -17.06 -8.98 -19.65
C LYS A 268 -17.02 -7.87 -20.69
N LYS A 269 -15.89 -7.63 -21.33
CA LYS A 269 -15.80 -6.74 -22.50
C LYS A 269 -16.84 -7.19 -23.52
N HIS A 270 -17.70 -6.29 -23.96
CA HIS A 270 -18.80 -6.52 -24.93
C HIS A 270 -20.01 -7.30 -24.37
N SER A 271 -20.32 -7.20 -23.09
CA SER A 271 -21.60 -7.69 -22.54
C SER A 271 -22.72 -6.65 -22.82
N GLU A 272 -23.84 -7.09 -23.39
CA GLU A 272 -25.07 -6.30 -23.59
C GLU A 272 -25.98 -6.29 -22.34
N HIS A 273 -25.51 -6.86 -21.21
CA HIS A 273 -26.27 -6.92 -19.97
C HIS A 273 -26.35 -5.55 -19.30
N LEU A 274 -27.50 -5.29 -18.67
CA LEU A 274 -27.73 -4.09 -17.88
C LEU A 274 -26.71 -3.98 -16.73
N MET A 275 -26.44 -2.75 -16.35
CA MET A 275 -25.54 -2.36 -15.27
C MET A 275 -26.34 -1.69 -14.15
N PRO A 276 -25.80 -1.53 -12.92
CA PRO A 276 -26.46 -0.77 -11.87
C PRO A 276 -26.95 0.61 -12.33
N ALA A 277 -26.16 1.32 -13.13
CA ALA A 277 -26.51 2.63 -13.66
C ALA A 277 -27.79 2.64 -14.54
N ASP A 278 -28.15 1.52 -15.19
CA ASP A 278 -29.36 1.42 -16.01
C ASP A 278 -30.63 1.42 -15.15
N PHE A 279 -30.50 1.18 -13.85
CA PHE A 279 -31.57 1.26 -12.85
C PHE A 279 -31.59 2.59 -12.10
N ALA A 280 -30.65 3.49 -12.38
CA ALA A 280 -30.58 4.80 -11.75
C ALA A 280 -31.63 5.76 -12.29
N ARG A 281 -32.06 6.70 -11.43
CA ARG A 281 -32.96 7.81 -11.78
C ARG A 281 -32.21 9.14 -11.65
N PRO A 282 -32.64 10.19 -12.34
CA PRO A 282 -31.95 11.50 -12.26
C PRO A 282 -31.96 12.13 -10.88
N ASP A 283 -32.94 11.82 -10.05
CA ASP A 283 -33.15 12.30 -8.68
C ASP A 283 -32.48 11.45 -7.60
N ASP A 284 -31.83 10.34 -7.97
CA ASP A 284 -31.12 9.51 -7.02
C ASP A 284 -29.99 10.27 -6.32
N VAL A 285 -29.90 10.09 -5.02
CA VAL A 285 -28.81 10.62 -4.20
C VAL A 285 -27.78 9.54 -3.82
N SER A 286 -28.12 8.27 -4.03
CA SER A 286 -27.32 7.12 -3.62
C SER A 286 -27.28 6.03 -4.68
N ASP A 287 -26.10 5.46 -4.93
CA ASP A 287 -25.93 4.29 -5.80
C ASP A 287 -26.72 3.07 -5.29
N PHE A 288 -26.99 3.01 -3.98
CA PHE A 288 -27.83 1.98 -3.41
C PHE A 288 -29.26 1.99 -3.93
N GLN A 289 -29.81 3.15 -4.31
CA GLN A 289 -31.17 3.25 -4.83
C GLN A 289 -31.32 2.48 -6.16
N ALA A 290 -30.31 2.55 -7.02
CA ALA A 290 -30.27 1.78 -8.25
C ALA A 290 -30.20 0.27 -8.00
N LEU A 291 -29.35 -0.15 -7.04
CA LEU A 291 -29.24 -1.56 -6.64
C LEU A 291 -30.52 -2.10 -6.02
N LEU A 292 -31.17 -1.32 -5.17
CA LEU A 292 -32.47 -1.69 -4.57
C LEU A 292 -33.54 -1.89 -5.63
N ARG A 293 -33.62 -1.02 -6.66
CA ARG A 293 -34.55 -1.18 -7.77
C ARG A 293 -34.24 -2.41 -8.62
N ALA A 294 -32.97 -2.68 -8.89
CA ALA A 294 -32.54 -3.88 -9.57
C ALA A 294 -32.94 -5.14 -8.80
N TRP A 295 -32.75 -5.14 -7.48
CA TRP A 295 -33.19 -6.23 -6.61
C TRP A 295 -34.72 -6.37 -6.58
N ALA A 296 -35.46 -5.26 -6.45
CA ALA A 296 -36.95 -5.25 -6.45
C ALA A 296 -37.52 -5.77 -7.77
N GLU A 297 -36.87 -5.51 -8.90
CA GLU A 297 -37.28 -6.07 -10.20
C GLU A 297 -37.11 -7.61 -10.20
N MET A 298 -36.03 -8.12 -9.62
CA MET A 298 -35.87 -9.58 -9.46
C MET A 298 -36.91 -10.18 -8.50
N GLN A 299 -37.23 -9.48 -7.40
CA GLN A 299 -38.26 -9.91 -6.45
C GLN A 299 -39.64 -9.99 -7.11
N ARG A 300 -40.07 -8.95 -7.87
CA ARG A 300 -41.35 -8.94 -8.62
C ARG A 300 -41.45 -10.14 -9.58
N ASN A 301 -40.31 -10.55 -10.14
CA ASN A 301 -40.25 -11.69 -11.05
C ASN A 301 -39.90 -13.02 -10.32
N GLN A 302 -40.07 -13.10 -8.98
CA GLN A 302 -39.86 -14.29 -8.15
C GLN A 302 -38.44 -14.88 -8.31
N PHE A 303 -37.46 -14.04 -8.57
CA PHE A 303 -36.06 -14.39 -8.76
C PHE A 303 -35.82 -15.46 -9.83
N ARG A 304 -36.60 -15.45 -10.93
CA ARG A 304 -36.46 -16.40 -12.03
C ARG A 304 -35.11 -16.22 -12.72
N ARG A 305 -34.47 -17.35 -13.04
CA ARG A 305 -33.13 -17.36 -13.64
C ARG A 305 -33.13 -16.69 -15.03
N GLU A 306 -34.14 -16.93 -15.86
CA GLU A 306 -34.26 -16.35 -17.21
C GLU A 306 -34.34 -14.84 -17.18
N VAL A 307 -35.05 -14.28 -16.18
CA VAL A 307 -35.13 -12.82 -15.97
C VAL A 307 -33.76 -12.28 -15.55
N GLY A 308 -33.11 -12.94 -14.62
CA GLY A 308 -31.74 -12.57 -14.20
C GLY A 308 -30.74 -12.57 -15.35
N GLU A 309 -30.76 -13.58 -16.19
CA GLU A 309 -29.89 -13.67 -17.38
C GLU A 309 -30.15 -12.52 -18.35
N ARG A 310 -31.40 -12.14 -18.59
CA ARG A 310 -31.81 -11.00 -19.43
C ARG A 310 -31.35 -9.66 -18.86
N LEU A 311 -31.50 -9.47 -17.54
CA LEU A 311 -31.15 -8.22 -16.86
C LEU A 311 -29.66 -8.13 -16.46
N GLY A 312 -28.88 -9.18 -16.65
CA GLY A 312 -27.50 -9.23 -16.18
C GLY A 312 -27.37 -9.38 -14.65
N ILE A 313 -28.45 -9.81 -13.96
CA ILE A 313 -28.52 -9.93 -12.50
C ILE A 313 -28.44 -11.39 -12.08
N HIS A 314 -27.67 -11.68 -11.05
CA HIS A 314 -27.52 -13.03 -10.52
C HIS A 314 -28.71 -13.43 -9.63
N ALA A 315 -29.63 -14.25 -10.16
CA ALA A 315 -30.86 -14.64 -9.47
C ALA A 315 -30.65 -15.31 -8.09
N GLY A 316 -29.57 -16.13 -7.94
CA GLY A 316 -29.21 -16.71 -6.66
C GLY A 316 -28.78 -15.66 -5.64
N ALA A 317 -27.91 -14.73 -6.03
CA ALA A 317 -27.50 -13.63 -5.17
C ALA A 317 -28.68 -12.77 -4.73
N SER A 318 -29.62 -12.48 -5.63
CA SER A 318 -30.82 -11.72 -5.30
C SER A 318 -31.69 -12.40 -4.23
N ARG A 319 -31.83 -13.72 -4.28
CA ARG A 319 -32.53 -14.51 -3.23
C ARG A 319 -31.79 -14.48 -1.90
N ASP A 320 -30.45 -14.59 -1.96
CA ASP A 320 -29.62 -14.54 -0.76
C ASP A 320 -29.72 -13.21 -0.05
N VAL A 321 -29.69 -12.08 -0.80
CA VAL A 321 -29.91 -10.72 -0.28
C VAL A 321 -31.23 -10.65 0.47
N GLY A 322 -32.33 -11.14 -0.10
CA GLY A 322 -33.64 -11.13 0.58
C GLY A 322 -33.62 -11.92 1.89
N ARG A 323 -33.03 -13.12 1.89
CA ARG A 323 -32.93 -13.95 3.12
C ARG A 323 -32.11 -13.29 4.22
N VAL A 324 -31.00 -12.67 3.83
CA VAL A 324 -30.13 -11.93 4.78
C VAL A 324 -30.87 -10.71 5.33
N ALA A 325 -31.53 -9.93 4.48
CA ALA A 325 -32.32 -8.77 4.90
C ALA A 325 -33.42 -9.19 5.89
N ASP A 326 -34.21 -10.23 5.59
CA ASP A 326 -35.25 -10.76 6.50
C ASP A 326 -34.66 -11.19 7.86
N GLN A 327 -33.48 -11.78 7.87
CA GLN A 327 -32.80 -12.15 9.11
C GLN A 327 -32.41 -10.90 9.92
N LEU A 328 -31.83 -9.90 9.25
CA LEU A 328 -31.41 -8.64 9.89
C LEU A 328 -32.60 -7.88 10.46
N ILE A 329 -33.71 -7.81 9.73
CA ILE A 329 -34.96 -7.18 10.18
C ILE A 329 -35.46 -7.88 11.47
N ARG A 330 -35.55 -9.20 11.47
CA ARG A 330 -36.00 -9.96 12.67
C ARG A 330 -35.10 -9.72 13.88
N LEU A 331 -33.78 -9.58 13.69
CA LEU A 331 -32.84 -9.35 14.77
C LEU A 331 -32.88 -7.90 15.25
N ALA A 332 -32.99 -6.93 14.34
CA ALA A 332 -32.91 -5.51 14.66
C ALA A 332 -34.26 -4.90 15.09
N SER A 333 -35.40 -5.50 14.76
CA SER A 333 -36.74 -4.99 15.09
C SER A 333 -36.98 -4.84 16.60
N ARG A 334 -36.24 -5.56 17.45
CA ARG A 334 -36.30 -5.41 18.91
C ARG A 334 -35.82 -4.04 19.43
N TRP A 335 -35.13 -3.28 18.59
CA TRP A 335 -34.68 -1.91 18.89
C TRP A 335 -35.45 -0.86 18.11
N SER A 336 -36.55 -1.26 17.46
CA SER A 336 -37.43 -0.32 16.75
C SER A 336 -37.94 0.71 17.72
N GLY A 337 -37.73 1.99 17.39
CA GLY A 337 -38.30 3.11 18.11
C GLY A 337 -39.80 3.28 17.82
N GLU A 338 -40.42 4.28 18.42
CA GLU A 338 -41.81 4.69 18.16
C GLU A 338 -41.95 5.46 16.81
N GLY A 339 -40.90 5.45 15.97
CA GLY A 339 -40.89 6.17 14.69
C GLY A 339 -41.95 5.68 13.71
N THR A 340 -42.55 6.61 12.95
CA THR A 340 -43.46 6.29 11.86
C THR A 340 -42.74 5.45 10.80
N TYR A 341 -43.35 4.36 10.36
CA TYR A 341 -42.81 3.51 9.31
C TYR A 341 -42.58 4.29 8.02
N VAL A 342 -41.37 4.19 7.44
CA VAL A 342 -40.98 4.84 6.17
C VAL A 342 -40.48 3.75 5.22
N GLU A 343 -41.27 3.45 4.18
CA GLU A 343 -40.94 2.44 3.19
C GLU A 343 -39.81 2.89 2.26
N GLU A 344 -39.83 4.11 1.78
CA GLU A 344 -38.82 4.71 0.90
C GLU A 344 -38.38 6.05 1.51
N PRO A 345 -37.22 6.08 2.22
CA PRO A 345 -36.71 7.29 2.84
C PRO A 345 -36.25 8.31 1.79
N ASP A 346 -36.42 9.59 2.08
CA ASP A 346 -35.88 10.65 1.24
C ASP A 346 -34.34 10.70 1.25
N GLY A 347 -33.78 11.53 0.37
CA GLY A 347 -32.34 11.62 0.19
C GLY A 347 -31.59 12.06 1.44
N ASP A 348 -32.16 12.97 2.23
CA ASP A 348 -31.56 13.46 3.47
C ASP A 348 -31.53 12.38 4.55
N LEU A 349 -32.60 11.61 4.69
CA LEU A 349 -32.66 10.50 5.63
C LEU A 349 -31.70 9.38 5.21
N ILE A 350 -31.59 9.08 3.90
CA ILE A 350 -30.61 8.11 3.38
C ILE A 350 -29.19 8.55 3.77
N ALA A 351 -28.81 9.81 3.50
CA ALA A 351 -27.51 10.34 3.80
C ALA A 351 -27.23 10.33 5.32
N ARG A 352 -28.22 10.74 6.14
CA ARG A 352 -28.13 10.78 7.61
C ARG A 352 -27.85 9.40 8.21
N VAL A 353 -28.63 8.40 7.81
CA VAL A 353 -28.48 7.04 8.34
C VAL A 353 -27.15 6.43 7.90
N LEU A 354 -26.72 6.62 6.64
CA LEU A 354 -25.43 6.13 6.17
C LEU A 354 -24.24 6.84 6.83
N LEU A 355 -24.35 8.15 7.10
CA LEU A 355 -23.32 8.89 7.86
C LEU A 355 -23.10 8.32 9.25
N SER A 356 -24.09 7.76 9.90
CA SER A 356 -23.93 7.15 11.24
C SER A 356 -22.91 6.02 11.24
N GLY A 357 -22.77 5.27 10.14
CA GLY A 357 -21.81 4.17 9.98
C GLY A 357 -20.56 4.48 9.18
N PHE A 358 -20.61 5.52 8.33
CA PHE A 358 -19.57 5.82 7.34
C PHE A 358 -19.02 7.25 7.43
N SER A 359 -19.16 7.94 8.57
CA SER A 359 -18.67 9.32 8.71
C SER A 359 -17.16 9.49 8.45
N ASP A 360 -16.37 8.43 8.62
CA ASP A 360 -14.93 8.38 8.32
C ASP A 360 -14.60 8.05 6.85
N ARG A 361 -15.64 7.88 6.00
CA ARG A 361 -15.55 7.66 4.56
C ARG A 361 -16.12 8.81 3.74
N LEU A 362 -16.29 9.97 4.38
CA LEU A 362 -16.71 11.18 3.70
C LEU A 362 -15.61 11.60 2.72
N ALA A 363 -16.02 11.97 1.52
CA ALA A 363 -15.14 12.39 0.45
C ALA A 363 -15.64 13.69 -0.18
N LEU A 364 -14.70 14.53 -0.60
CA LEU A 364 -14.93 15.77 -1.32
C LEU A 364 -14.30 15.69 -2.71
N ARG A 365 -15.08 15.94 -3.74
CA ARG A 365 -14.61 16.04 -5.10
C ARG A 365 -13.90 17.37 -5.32
N HIS A 366 -12.67 17.36 -5.80
CA HIS A 366 -11.88 18.57 -5.99
C HIS A 366 -12.49 19.56 -7.01
N SER A 367 -13.11 19.04 -8.05
CA SER A 367 -13.73 19.84 -9.11
C SER A 367 -14.71 18.98 -9.89
N THR A 368 -15.76 19.59 -10.45
CA THR A 368 -16.71 18.91 -11.34
C THR A 368 -16.08 18.37 -12.63
N ALA A 369 -14.88 18.86 -13.00
CA ALA A 369 -14.14 18.41 -14.17
C ALA A 369 -13.29 17.15 -13.92
N THR A 370 -13.15 16.71 -12.68
CA THR A 370 -12.36 15.52 -12.32
C THR A 370 -13.16 14.55 -11.47
N LEU A 371 -12.78 13.28 -11.47
CA LEU A 371 -13.28 12.24 -10.56
C LEU A 371 -12.37 12.05 -9.34
N SER A 372 -11.30 12.83 -9.23
CA SER A 372 -10.38 12.77 -8.10
C SER A 372 -11.00 13.46 -6.88
N CYS A 373 -10.86 12.81 -5.73
CA CYS A 373 -11.49 13.21 -4.47
C CYS A 373 -10.49 13.20 -3.32
N ALA A 374 -10.61 14.18 -2.41
CA ALA A 374 -10.04 14.08 -1.08
C ALA A 374 -10.98 13.25 -0.19
N VAL A 375 -10.43 12.41 0.67
CA VAL A 375 -11.18 11.57 1.61
C VAL A 375 -10.65 11.78 3.02
N ILE A 376 -11.51 11.78 4.02
CA ILE A 376 -11.12 11.86 5.45
C ILE A 376 -9.97 10.88 5.76
N GLY A 377 -9.03 11.30 6.60
CA GLY A 377 -7.80 10.57 6.91
C GLY A 377 -6.66 10.88 5.94
N GLY A 378 -6.67 12.05 5.29
CA GLY A 378 -5.62 12.50 4.35
C GLY A 378 -5.51 11.66 3.07
N ARG A 379 -6.53 10.88 2.75
CA ARG A 379 -6.55 9.94 1.63
C ARG A 379 -6.99 10.62 0.34
N ARG A 380 -6.57 10.04 -0.80
CA ARG A 380 -7.08 10.40 -2.13
C ARG A 380 -7.80 9.21 -2.73
N GLY A 381 -8.91 9.48 -3.40
CA GLY A 381 -9.71 8.46 -4.06
C GLY A 381 -10.15 8.88 -5.45
N GLN A 382 -10.60 7.93 -6.24
CA GLN A 382 -11.18 8.13 -7.55
C GLN A 382 -12.62 7.61 -7.56
N LEU A 383 -13.54 8.48 -7.90
CA LEU A 383 -14.96 8.19 -8.00
C LEU A 383 -15.25 7.41 -9.30
N GLU A 384 -16.17 6.44 -9.24
CA GLU A 384 -16.66 5.76 -10.42
C GLU A 384 -17.51 6.71 -11.29
N LYS A 385 -17.38 6.57 -12.62
CA LYS A 385 -18.07 7.44 -13.60
C LYS A 385 -19.58 7.29 -13.56
N GLU A 386 -20.02 6.09 -13.30
CA GLU A 386 -21.43 5.68 -13.29
C GLU A 386 -22.12 5.99 -11.96
N SER A 387 -21.39 6.44 -10.94
CA SER A 387 -21.96 6.80 -9.64
C SER A 387 -22.83 8.05 -9.73
N VAL A 388 -23.91 8.06 -8.94
CA VAL A 388 -24.77 9.25 -8.75
C VAL A 388 -23.99 10.45 -8.21
N ALA A 389 -22.89 10.22 -7.46
CA ALA A 389 -21.99 11.26 -6.98
C ALA A 389 -21.10 11.85 -8.09
N ALA A 390 -21.04 11.26 -9.28
CA ALA A 390 -20.28 11.77 -10.42
C ALA A 390 -20.98 12.92 -11.17
N THR A 391 -22.20 13.30 -10.79
CA THR A 391 -22.92 14.42 -11.39
C THR A 391 -22.22 15.75 -11.15
N LYS A 392 -22.56 16.78 -11.91
CA LYS A 392 -21.94 18.11 -11.83
C LYS A 392 -22.26 18.86 -10.53
N GLU A 393 -23.32 18.46 -9.83
CA GLU A 393 -23.80 19.13 -8.62
C GLU A 393 -23.25 18.55 -7.32
N ALA A 394 -22.78 17.29 -7.35
CA ALA A 394 -22.31 16.62 -6.15
C ALA A 394 -20.83 16.90 -5.88
N HIS A 395 -20.54 17.59 -4.78
CA HIS A 395 -19.18 17.84 -4.31
C HIS A 395 -18.82 16.95 -3.11
N LEU A 396 -19.77 16.70 -2.21
CA LEU A 396 -19.58 15.96 -0.97
C LEU A 396 -20.40 14.67 -1.00
N PHE A 397 -19.77 13.55 -0.61
CA PHE A 397 -20.43 12.24 -0.61
C PHE A 397 -19.75 11.26 0.34
N ILE A 398 -20.47 10.21 0.71
CA ILE A 398 -19.94 9.06 1.46
C ILE A 398 -19.64 7.96 0.47
N ALA A 399 -18.51 7.25 0.63
CA ALA A 399 -18.21 6.02 -0.08
C ALA A 399 -18.63 4.81 0.77
N GLY A 400 -19.59 4.03 0.31
CA GLY A 400 -20.00 2.77 0.93
C GLY A 400 -18.89 1.72 0.86
N GLU A 401 -18.16 1.68 -0.25
CA GLU A 401 -16.98 0.85 -0.45
C GLU A 401 -15.76 1.66 -0.85
N MET A 402 -14.61 1.25 -0.34
CA MET A 402 -13.29 1.79 -0.67
C MET A 402 -12.35 0.65 -0.98
N ILE A 403 -11.92 0.56 -2.23
CA ILE A 403 -11.09 -0.55 -2.74
C ILE A 403 -9.76 0.02 -3.23
N GLU A 404 -8.66 -0.49 -2.72
CA GLU A 404 -7.35 -0.17 -3.26
C GLU A 404 -7.10 -0.97 -4.54
N VAL A 405 -6.74 -0.27 -5.60
CA VAL A 405 -6.43 -0.88 -6.90
C VAL A 405 -4.96 -0.69 -7.18
N GLU A 406 -4.24 -1.80 -7.35
CA GLU A 406 -2.85 -1.78 -7.78
C GLU A 406 -2.74 -1.31 -9.24
N GLY A 407 -1.99 -0.22 -9.43
CA GLY A 407 -1.66 0.36 -10.73
C GLY A 407 -0.26 0.97 -10.70
N LYS A 408 0.10 1.77 -11.69
CA LYS A 408 1.34 2.56 -11.68
C LYS A 408 1.37 3.54 -10.49
N ASP A 409 0.18 4.02 -10.07
CA ASP A 409 -0.04 4.79 -8.85
C ASP A 409 -1.11 4.08 -8.03
N VAL A 410 -0.93 4.01 -6.71
CA VAL A 410 -1.90 3.43 -5.78
C VAL A 410 -3.12 4.34 -5.74
N ALA A 411 -4.22 3.92 -6.33
CA ALA A 411 -5.48 4.65 -6.32
C ALA A 411 -6.54 3.91 -5.48
N VAL A 412 -7.24 4.65 -4.62
CA VAL A 412 -8.41 4.14 -3.90
C VAL A 412 -9.64 4.40 -4.75
N LYS A 413 -10.32 3.34 -5.19
CA LYS A 413 -11.60 3.41 -5.87
C LYS A 413 -12.70 3.66 -4.84
N LEU A 414 -13.56 4.65 -5.11
CA LEU A 414 -14.72 4.99 -4.30
C LEU A 414 -15.97 4.49 -5.01
N ASP A 415 -16.70 3.57 -4.35
CA ASP A 415 -17.88 2.91 -4.90
C ASP A 415 -19.05 2.97 -3.91
N LEU A 416 -20.27 2.69 -4.40
CA LEU A 416 -21.52 2.76 -3.63
C LEU A 416 -21.69 4.11 -2.93
N CYS A 417 -21.51 5.17 -3.70
CA CYS A 417 -21.47 6.53 -3.16
C CYS A 417 -22.89 7.07 -2.88
N THR A 418 -22.99 7.93 -1.87
CA THR A 418 -24.21 8.66 -1.50
C THR A 418 -23.88 10.12 -1.33
N ARG A 419 -24.59 11.02 -2.02
CA ARG A 419 -24.44 12.47 -1.89
C ARG A 419 -24.83 12.91 -0.47
N VAL A 420 -24.11 13.90 0.04
CA VAL A 420 -24.32 14.47 1.37
C VAL A 420 -24.37 15.98 1.24
N GLU A 421 -25.36 16.60 1.86
CA GLU A 421 -25.40 18.04 2.02
C GLU A 421 -24.62 18.47 3.27
N GLU A 422 -23.92 19.59 3.20
CA GLU A 422 -23.14 20.10 4.34
C GLU A 422 -24.03 20.39 5.55
N SER A 423 -25.28 20.80 5.34
CA SER A 423 -26.27 21.01 6.40
C SER A 423 -26.45 19.76 7.27
N CYS A 424 -26.53 18.59 6.64
CA CYS A 424 -26.65 17.31 7.33
C CYS A 424 -25.41 17.02 8.23
N LEU A 425 -24.20 17.35 7.75
CA LEU A 425 -23.00 17.22 8.57
C LEU A 425 -23.00 18.16 9.76
N ARG A 426 -23.44 19.41 9.58
CA ARG A 426 -23.54 20.41 10.66
C ARG A 426 -24.50 20.01 11.75
N GLU A 427 -25.59 19.38 11.39
CA GLU A 427 -26.58 18.87 12.34
C GLU A 427 -26.05 17.66 13.13
N LEU A 428 -25.43 16.69 12.46
CA LEU A 428 -24.98 15.45 13.07
C LEU A 428 -23.66 15.60 13.83
N PHE A 429 -22.78 16.45 13.36
CA PHE A 429 -21.40 16.58 13.86
C PHE A 429 -21.02 18.06 14.04
N PRO A 430 -21.77 18.86 14.83
CA PRO A 430 -21.51 20.31 14.94
C PRO A 430 -20.13 20.66 15.46
N ASN A 431 -19.54 19.80 16.29
CA ASN A 431 -18.22 19.99 16.89
C ASN A 431 -17.03 19.56 16.02
N ASP A 432 -17.29 18.96 14.87
CA ASP A 432 -16.25 18.44 13.95
C ASP A 432 -15.86 19.47 12.87
N PHE A 433 -16.41 20.68 12.93
CA PHE A 433 -16.06 21.80 12.05
C PHE A 433 -15.02 22.69 12.69
N ASP A 434 -14.02 23.05 11.90
CA ASP A 434 -12.96 23.97 12.31
C ASP A 434 -12.68 24.97 11.18
N GLU A 435 -12.29 26.20 11.57
CA GLU A 435 -11.76 27.21 10.65
C GLU A 435 -10.32 27.49 11.03
N LYS A 436 -9.41 27.20 10.12
CA LYS A 436 -7.98 27.38 10.36
C LYS A 436 -7.39 28.32 9.33
N ASP A 437 -6.70 29.36 9.82
CA ASP A 437 -5.81 30.12 8.97
C ASP A 437 -4.57 29.26 8.67
N GLY A 438 -4.21 29.17 7.39
CA GLY A 438 -3.11 28.38 6.90
C GLY A 438 -2.43 29.06 5.72
N ALA A 439 -1.45 28.39 5.17
CA ALA A 439 -0.73 28.87 4.01
C ALA A 439 -0.61 27.76 2.95
N VAL A 440 -0.61 28.16 1.68
CA VAL A 440 -0.46 27.22 0.53
C VAL A 440 0.53 27.82 -0.45
N TYR A 441 1.35 26.98 -1.06
CA TYR A 441 2.24 27.42 -2.12
C TYR A 441 1.49 27.55 -3.44
N ASP A 442 1.51 28.76 -4.00
CA ASP A 442 0.99 29.03 -5.34
C ASP A 442 2.10 28.73 -6.38
N GLU A 443 1.93 27.66 -7.11
CA GLU A 443 2.85 27.19 -8.16
C GLU A 443 3.06 28.24 -9.25
N ARG A 444 2.01 28.98 -9.62
CA ARG A 444 2.04 29.94 -10.71
C ARG A 444 2.86 31.18 -10.37
N ASN A 445 2.64 31.70 -9.17
CA ASN A 445 3.32 32.88 -8.66
C ASN A 445 4.58 32.56 -7.86
N ARG A 446 4.83 31.26 -7.60
CA ARG A 446 5.97 30.76 -6.82
C ARG A 446 6.10 31.42 -5.46
N ARG A 447 4.99 31.59 -4.76
CA ARG A 447 4.91 32.23 -3.44
C ARG A 447 3.93 31.50 -2.53
N VAL A 448 4.12 31.70 -1.25
CA VAL A 448 3.16 31.23 -0.23
C VAL A 448 2.06 32.28 -0.06
N GLU A 449 0.81 31.85 -0.12
CA GLU A 449 -0.37 32.68 0.06
C GLU A 449 -1.11 32.28 1.32
N ALA A 450 -1.60 33.28 2.07
CA ALA A 450 -2.46 33.04 3.21
C ALA A 450 -3.83 32.57 2.75
N ARG A 451 -4.33 31.53 3.36
CA ARG A 451 -5.67 30.99 3.11
C ARG A 451 -6.34 30.64 4.42
N ARG A 452 -7.64 30.92 4.48
CA ARG A 452 -8.51 30.41 5.52
C ARG A 452 -9.21 29.17 5.00
N GLU A 453 -9.01 28.08 5.70
CA GLU A 453 -9.61 26.80 5.38
C GLU A 453 -10.73 26.51 6.38
N ARG A 454 -11.90 26.21 5.83
CA ARG A 454 -13.01 25.63 6.58
C ARG A 454 -12.97 24.15 6.40
N ARG A 455 -12.84 23.43 7.49
CA ARG A 455 -12.66 21.97 7.52
C ARG A 455 -13.80 21.28 8.23
N PHE A 456 -14.04 20.05 7.82
CA PHE A 456 -14.75 19.06 8.59
C PHE A 456 -13.75 17.97 8.96
N ARG A 457 -13.38 17.88 10.24
CA ARG A 457 -12.21 17.11 10.70
C ARG A 457 -10.95 17.54 9.93
N ASP A 458 -10.34 16.61 9.19
CA ASP A 458 -9.17 16.88 8.33
C ASP A 458 -9.52 17.22 6.86
N LEU A 459 -10.81 17.08 6.47
CA LEU A 459 -11.27 17.35 5.11
C LEU A 459 -11.50 18.85 4.88
N VAL A 460 -10.74 19.44 3.98
CA VAL A 460 -10.88 20.86 3.61
C VAL A 460 -12.09 21.04 2.71
N LEU A 461 -13.16 21.63 3.23
CA LEU A 461 -14.41 21.87 2.50
C LEU A 461 -14.35 23.11 1.62
N GLU A 462 -13.74 24.16 2.14
CA GLU A 462 -13.64 25.45 1.46
C GLU A 462 -12.32 26.13 1.79
N THR A 463 -11.73 26.79 0.79
CA THR A 463 -10.53 27.58 0.96
C THR A 463 -10.79 29.00 0.47
N LYS A 464 -10.61 30.01 1.34
CA LYS A 464 -10.73 31.43 1.00
C LYS A 464 -9.37 32.13 1.17
N PRO A 465 -9.06 33.14 0.35
CA PRO A 465 -7.89 33.98 0.60
C PRO A 465 -7.98 34.59 2.02
N SER A 466 -6.89 34.55 2.75
CA SER A 466 -6.75 35.20 4.06
C SER A 466 -5.62 36.20 4.00
N GLY A 467 -5.68 37.26 4.81
CA GLY A 467 -4.63 38.29 4.87
C GLY A 467 -3.42 37.91 5.72
N THR A 468 -3.48 36.84 6.49
CA THR A 468 -2.47 36.49 7.50
C THR A 468 -1.96 35.07 7.33
N ILE A 469 -0.64 34.94 7.16
CA ILE A 469 0.03 33.64 7.18
C ILE A 469 0.46 33.34 8.63
N PRO A 470 0.13 32.19 9.20
CA PRO A 470 0.62 31.81 10.52
C PRO A 470 2.14 31.83 10.59
N LYS A 471 2.68 32.24 11.73
CA LYS A 471 4.12 32.40 11.94
C LYS A 471 4.84 31.05 11.73
N GLY A 472 5.83 31.04 10.86
CA GLY A 472 6.65 29.85 10.55
C GLY A 472 6.10 28.96 9.43
N GLU A 473 4.80 28.99 9.12
CA GLU A 473 4.17 28.08 8.16
C GLU A 473 4.69 28.29 6.72
N ALA A 474 4.94 29.54 6.32
CA ALA A 474 5.53 29.83 5.02
C ALA A 474 6.94 29.25 4.88
N ALA A 475 7.74 29.29 5.96
CA ALA A 475 9.08 28.71 5.97
C ALA A 475 9.03 27.19 5.85
N ALA A 476 8.12 26.53 6.56
CA ALA A 476 7.93 25.08 6.50
C ALA A 476 7.52 24.60 5.09
N ILE A 477 6.56 25.29 4.47
CA ILE A 477 6.11 24.99 3.09
C ILE A 477 7.25 25.15 2.09
N LEU A 478 8.01 26.26 2.17
CA LEU A 478 9.14 26.47 1.27
C LEU A 478 10.26 25.44 1.49
N ALA A 479 10.51 25.06 2.74
CA ALA A 479 11.48 24.03 3.10
C ALA A 479 11.11 22.66 2.54
N GLU A 480 9.84 22.24 2.67
CA GLU A 480 9.32 21.00 2.10
C GLU A 480 9.51 20.95 0.58
N ARG A 481 9.23 22.07 -0.12
CA ARG A 481 9.43 22.17 -1.57
C ARG A 481 10.89 22.12 -1.99
N VAL A 482 11.80 22.60 -1.15
CA VAL A 482 13.24 22.48 -1.38
C VAL A 482 13.67 21.02 -1.12
N LEU A 483 13.17 20.38 -0.06
CA LEU A 483 13.50 19.01 0.30
C LEU A 483 13.04 18.01 -0.79
N SER A 484 11.86 18.24 -1.36
CA SER A 484 11.32 17.43 -2.47
C SER A 484 12.02 17.66 -3.82
N GLY A 485 12.89 18.66 -3.92
CA GLY A 485 13.60 19.02 -5.15
C GLY A 485 12.80 19.90 -6.13
N GLU A 486 11.60 20.33 -5.77
CA GLU A 486 10.78 21.24 -6.59
C GLU A 486 11.32 22.67 -6.62
N LEU A 487 11.96 23.10 -5.54
CA LEU A 487 12.67 24.36 -5.43
C LEU A 487 14.16 24.14 -5.17
N ASN A 488 14.99 25.07 -5.62
CA ASN A 488 16.45 24.96 -5.60
C ASN A 488 17.07 26.13 -4.85
N LEU A 489 17.92 25.87 -3.88
CA LEU A 489 18.77 26.87 -3.24
C LEU A 489 20.10 26.90 -3.98
N LYS A 490 20.44 28.03 -4.64
CA LYS A 490 21.69 28.12 -5.43
C LYS A 490 22.96 27.97 -4.60
N ALA A 491 22.91 28.34 -3.33
CA ALA A 491 24.03 28.21 -2.40
C ALA A 491 24.11 26.85 -1.70
N TRP A 492 23.20 25.90 -2.01
CA TRP A 492 23.31 24.51 -1.60
C TRP A 492 24.16 23.78 -2.62
N ASP A 493 25.43 23.67 -2.34
CA ASP A 493 26.44 23.11 -3.21
C ASP A 493 27.02 21.80 -2.68
N GLU A 494 27.94 21.18 -3.43
CA GLU A 494 28.64 19.95 -3.04
C GLU A 494 29.37 20.05 -1.68
N LYS A 495 29.72 21.26 -1.26
CA LYS A 495 30.37 21.49 0.06
C LYS A 495 29.40 21.24 1.19
N VAL A 496 28.15 21.68 1.02
CA VAL A 496 27.07 21.43 1.99
C VAL A 496 26.79 19.95 2.09
N ASP A 497 26.62 19.28 0.96
CA ASP A 497 26.35 17.83 0.94
C ASP A 497 27.51 17.02 1.54
N ALA A 498 28.74 17.40 1.23
CA ALA A 498 29.93 16.78 1.80
C ALA A 498 30.01 16.96 3.33
N TYR A 499 29.58 18.12 3.85
CA TYR A 499 29.55 18.35 5.29
C TYR A 499 28.58 17.43 6.02
N PHE A 500 27.39 17.19 5.47
CA PHE A 500 26.44 16.24 6.04
C PHE A 500 26.91 14.79 5.90
N ALA A 501 27.53 14.44 4.78
CA ALA A 501 28.15 13.12 4.63
C ALA A 501 29.22 12.86 5.72
N ARG A 502 29.98 13.90 6.10
CA ARG A 502 30.98 13.81 7.19
C ARG A 502 30.31 13.61 8.55
N ILE A 503 29.22 14.34 8.84
CA ILE A 503 28.43 14.16 10.08
C ILE A 503 27.91 12.73 10.16
N ASN A 504 27.29 12.22 9.12
CA ASN A 504 26.71 10.87 9.09
C ASN A 504 27.80 9.80 9.27
N LEU A 505 28.95 9.98 8.64
CA LEU A 505 30.07 9.07 8.82
C LEU A 505 30.59 9.03 10.28
N ILE A 506 30.67 10.18 10.95
CA ILE A 506 31.07 10.24 12.35
C ILE A 506 30.01 9.64 13.26
N ALA A 507 28.74 9.93 13.03
CA ALA A 507 27.64 9.37 13.81
C ALA A 507 27.62 7.83 13.76
N GLU A 508 27.94 7.27 12.60
CA GLU A 508 28.01 5.81 12.40
C GLU A 508 29.28 5.20 12.98
N GLN A 509 30.46 5.79 12.72
CA GLN A 509 31.75 5.17 12.99
C GLN A 509 32.38 5.58 14.33
N CYS A 510 31.96 6.73 14.87
CA CYS A 510 32.52 7.32 16.08
C CYS A 510 31.39 7.79 17.06
N PRO A 511 30.50 6.90 17.53
CA PRO A 511 29.32 7.28 18.33
C PRO A 511 29.70 7.94 19.68
N ALA A 512 30.92 7.77 20.15
CA ALA A 512 31.41 8.41 21.38
C ALA A 512 31.42 9.96 21.32
N TYR A 513 31.40 10.55 20.13
CA TYR A 513 31.37 12.00 19.94
C TYR A 513 29.95 12.59 20.02
N GLY A 514 28.92 11.76 20.18
CA GLY A 514 27.53 12.20 20.42
C GLY A 514 26.88 12.94 19.26
N LEU A 515 27.36 12.75 18.03
CA LEU A 515 26.72 13.28 16.82
C LEU A 515 25.55 12.38 16.41
N SER A 516 24.39 12.98 16.17
CA SER A 516 23.24 12.28 15.58
C SER A 516 23.35 12.29 14.06
N PRO A 517 22.85 11.22 13.38
CA PRO A 517 22.76 11.24 11.93
C PRO A 517 21.92 12.44 11.43
N PHE A 518 22.37 13.05 10.36
CA PHE A 518 21.64 14.09 9.68
C PHE A 518 20.72 13.45 8.64
N ASP A 519 19.46 13.27 9.02
CA ASP A 519 18.39 12.65 8.24
C ASP A 519 17.49 13.71 7.57
N ASP A 520 16.43 13.25 6.90
CA ASP A 520 15.48 14.13 6.21
C ASP A 520 14.70 15.02 7.19
N GLU A 521 14.43 14.57 8.42
CA GLU A 521 13.79 15.39 9.45
C GLU A 521 14.71 16.53 9.90
N SER A 522 15.97 16.25 10.17
CA SER A 522 17.00 17.26 10.49
C SER A 522 17.20 18.23 9.33
N LYS A 523 17.17 17.73 8.09
CA LYS A 523 17.28 18.54 6.88
C LYS A 523 16.08 19.47 6.71
N GLN A 524 14.85 18.97 6.98
CA GLN A 524 13.64 19.78 6.97
C GLN A 524 13.74 20.95 7.96
N LEU A 525 14.10 20.67 9.21
CA LEU A 525 14.25 21.70 10.25
C LEU A 525 15.30 22.75 9.89
N MET A 526 16.42 22.34 9.32
CA MET A 526 17.46 23.27 8.84
C MET A 526 16.95 24.13 7.68
N LEU A 527 16.26 23.53 6.73
CA LEU A 527 15.66 24.25 5.61
C LEU A 527 14.62 25.25 6.09
N GLU A 528 13.83 24.93 7.12
CA GLU A 528 12.91 25.89 7.75
C GLU A 528 13.61 27.10 8.33
N GLN A 529 14.76 26.90 8.97
CA GLN A 529 15.59 28.03 9.44
C GLN A 529 16.13 28.87 8.27
N ILE A 530 16.58 28.21 7.21
CA ILE A 530 17.04 28.91 5.99
C ILE A 530 15.89 29.69 5.36
N CYS A 531 14.68 29.14 5.35
CA CYS A 531 13.48 29.76 4.78
C CYS A 531 12.81 30.78 5.72
N ALA A 532 13.25 30.92 6.97
CA ALA A 532 12.61 31.79 7.96
C ALA A 532 12.35 33.21 7.43
N GLY A 533 11.10 33.69 7.57
CA GLY A 533 10.67 35.03 7.12
C GLY A 533 10.54 35.19 5.60
N ALA A 534 10.71 34.12 4.81
CA ALA A 534 10.47 34.16 3.37
C ALA A 534 8.99 33.86 3.05
N MET A 535 8.49 34.48 1.99
CA MET A 535 7.13 34.28 1.46
C MET A 535 7.13 33.73 0.02
N SER A 536 8.28 33.71 -0.64
CA SER A 536 8.37 33.32 -2.04
C SER A 536 9.69 32.62 -2.34
N TYR A 537 9.73 31.89 -3.46
CA TYR A 537 10.96 31.33 -3.98
C TYR A 537 12.03 32.41 -4.26
N LYS A 538 11.60 33.59 -4.68
CA LYS A 538 12.52 34.74 -4.92
C LYS A 538 13.29 35.08 -3.65
N ASP A 539 12.66 34.94 -2.48
CA ASP A 539 13.26 35.30 -1.19
C ASP A 539 14.30 34.30 -0.72
N ILE A 540 14.23 33.05 -1.17
CA ILE A 540 15.12 31.95 -0.69
C ILE A 540 16.19 31.53 -1.69
N LYS A 541 15.95 31.66 -3.01
CA LYS A 541 16.81 31.09 -4.04
C LYS A 541 18.29 31.48 -3.95
N ASP A 542 18.58 32.71 -3.49
CA ASP A 542 19.92 33.30 -3.40
C ASP A 542 20.41 33.41 -1.93
N ARG A 543 19.70 32.80 -0.96
CA ARG A 543 20.09 32.88 0.47
C ARG A 543 21.39 32.11 0.72
N GLN A 544 22.19 32.68 1.64
CA GLN A 544 23.40 32.04 2.11
C GLN A 544 23.04 30.82 3.01
N VAL A 545 23.43 29.65 2.58
CA VAL A 545 23.13 28.39 3.27
C VAL A 545 24.21 28.03 4.28
N TRP A 546 25.49 28.27 3.92
CA TRP A 546 26.63 27.79 4.66
C TRP A 546 26.70 28.27 6.13
N ASN A 547 26.26 29.50 6.42
CA ASN A 547 26.28 30.00 7.81
C ASN A 547 25.32 29.19 8.70
N VAL A 548 24.12 28.89 8.22
CA VAL A 548 23.14 28.07 8.96
C VAL A 548 23.66 26.66 9.15
N VAL A 549 24.24 26.06 8.11
CA VAL A 549 24.82 24.71 8.15
C VAL A 549 25.95 24.62 9.17
N ARG A 550 26.88 25.57 9.17
CA ARG A 550 28.00 25.59 10.10
C ARG A 550 27.56 25.77 11.55
N ASP A 551 26.60 26.64 11.77
CA ASP A 551 26.11 27.01 13.11
C ASP A 551 25.02 26.04 13.63
N TRP A 552 24.71 24.96 12.88
CA TRP A 552 23.75 23.93 13.25
C TRP A 552 24.20 23.10 14.47
N LEU A 553 25.48 22.83 14.54
CA LEU A 553 26.08 22.04 15.62
C LEU A 553 26.79 22.93 16.65
N PRO A 554 26.81 22.52 17.92
CA PRO A 554 27.65 23.17 18.93
C PRO A 554 29.12 23.19 18.52
N ALA A 555 29.85 24.24 18.92
CA ALA A 555 31.24 24.47 18.50
C ALA A 555 32.18 23.29 18.77
N HIS A 556 31.99 22.54 19.87
CA HIS A 556 32.81 21.35 20.20
C HIS A 556 32.54 20.19 19.24
N GLN A 557 31.30 20.02 18.76
CA GLN A 557 30.97 18.98 17.75
C GLN A 557 31.45 19.40 16.36
N ALA A 558 31.31 20.69 16.01
CA ALA A 558 31.83 21.21 14.74
C ALA A 558 33.34 21.03 14.63
N GLY A 559 34.10 21.25 15.72
CA GLY A 559 35.53 20.98 15.76
C GLY A 559 35.90 19.49 15.60
N ALA A 560 35.07 18.58 16.11
CA ALA A 560 35.27 17.15 15.95
C ALA A 560 35.12 16.70 14.46
N ILE A 561 34.28 17.37 13.68
CA ILE A 561 34.09 17.04 12.25
C ILE A 561 35.40 17.26 11.48
N ASP A 562 36.07 18.39 11.70
CA ASP A 562 37.32 18.71 10.99
C ASP A 562 38.48 17.82 11.44
N PHE A 563 38.47 17.38 12.68
CA PHE A 563 39.48 16.45 13.22
C PHE A 563 39.27 15.01 12.71
N LEU A 564 38.07 14.49 12.80
CA LEU A 564 37.75 13.10 12.48
C LEU A 564 37.62 12.82 11.00
N THR A 565 37.12 13.79 10.26
CA THR A 565 36.83 13.70 8.80
C THR A 565 37.40 14.93 8.07
N PRO A 566 38.72 15.10 8.01
CA PRO A 566 39.38 16.28 7.44
C PRO A 566 39.03 16.43 5.95
N GLU A 567 38.92 17.70 5.45
CA GLU A 567 38.69 17.97 4.03
C GLU A 567 39.89 17.54 3.15
N SER A 568 41.06 17.41 3.73
CA SER A 568 42.25 16.93 3.03
C SER A 568 43.14 16.12 3.97
N ILE A 569 43.83 15.13 3.45
CA ILE A 569 44.83 14.35 4.18
C ILE A 569 46.20 14.58 3.53
N THR A 570 47.24 14.64 4.38
CA THR A 570 48.63 14.71 3.91
C THR A 570 49.23 13.31 3.91
N LEU A 571 49.56 12.83 2.72
CA LEU A 571 50.24 11.55 2.56
C LEU A 571 51.66 11.61 3.12
N SER A 572 52.25 10.45 3.47
CA SER A 572 53.63 10.39 3.99
C SER A 572 54.69 10.93 3.00
N THR A 573 54.32 11.03 1.74
CA THR A 573 55.11 11.67 0.67
C THR A 573 55.08 13.21 0.72
N GLY A 574 54.38 13.81 1.69
CA GLY A 574 54.20 15.28 1.81
C GLY A 574 53.11 15.86 0.92
N LYS A 575 52.44 15.07 0.10
CA LYS A 575 51.38 15.54 -0.77
C LYS A 575 50.05 15.63 -0.02
N SER A 576 49.46 16.84 0.00
CA SER A 576 48.06 17.02 0.50
C SER A 576 47.08 16.67 -0.62
N VAL A 577 46.07 15.85 -0.30
CA VAL A 577 45.04 15.36 -1.22
C VAL A 577 43.66 15.59 -0.61
N ARG A 578 42.76 16.13 -1.40
CA ARG A 578 41.36 16.37 -0.98
C ARG A 578 40.63 15.06 -0.79
N VAL A 579 39.85 14.96 0.29
CA VAL A 579 38.96 13.83 0.54
C VAL A 579 37.56 14.20 0.06
N HIS A 580 36.97 13.33 -0.73
CA HIS A 580 35.60 13.47 -1.22
C HIS A 580 34.66 12.62 -0.36
N TYR A 581 33.64 13.26 0.21
CA TYR A 581 32.62 12.64 1.04
C TYR A 581 31.27 12.68 0.29
N ARG A 582 30.58 11.53 0.26
CA ARG A 582 29.21 11.41 -0.24
C ARG A 582 28.41 10.54 0.69
N THR A 583 27.16 10.88 0.89
CA THR A 583 26.25 10.10 1.76
C THR A 583 26.11 8.67 1.25
N GLY A 584 26.30 7.71 2.14
CA GLY A 584 26.22 6.28 1.81
C GLY A 584 27.43 5.71 1.06
N GLU A 585 28.45 6.53 0.75
CA GLU A 585 29.70 6.07 0.13
C GLU A 585 30.88 6.18 1.11
N LYS A 586 31.88 5.32 0.90
CA LYS A 586 33.14 5.44 1.64
C LYS A 586 33.91 6.69 1.18
N PRO A 587 34.63 7.37 2.09
CA PRO A 587 35.47 8.51 1.75
C PRO A 587 36.50 8.15 0.72
N ARG A 588 36.70 9.02 -0.28
CA ARG A 588 37.57 8.76 -1.43
C ARG A 588 38.58 9.87 -1.67
N ILE A 589 39.78 9.47 -2.08
CA ILE A 589 40.80 10.38 -2.63
C ILE A 589 41.12 9.98 -4.08
N SER A 590 41.40 10.96 -4.93
CA SER A 590 41.93 10.72 -6.29
C SER A 590 43.35 11.25 -6.34
N VAL A 591 44.32 10.36 -6.63
CA VAL A 591 45.74 10.69 -6.51
C VAL A 591 46.54 10.03 -7.63
N LEU A 592 47.55 10.76 -8.15
CA LEU A 592 48.46 10.22 -9.13
C LEU A 592 49.32 9.10 -8.49
N ILE A 593 49.53 8.01 -9.22
CA ILE A 593 50.29 6.84 -8.75
C ILE A 593 51.67 7.20 -8.19
N GLN A 594 52.33 8.22 -8.76
CA GLN A 594 53.64 8.67 -8.29
C GLN A 594 53.65 9.19 -6.86
N HIS A 595 52.53 9.76 -6.39
CA HIS A 595 52.43 10.26 -5.02
C HIS A 595 52.11 9.17 -4.00
N LEU A 596 51.86 7.94 -4.48
CA LEU A 596 51.63 6.76 -3.63
C LEU A 596 52.93 5.95 -3.42
N PHE A 597 53.98 6.20 -4.22
CA PHE A 597 55.23 5.46 -4.09
C PHE A 597 55.86 5.66 -2.69
N GLY A 598 56.17 4.56 -2.02
CA GLY A 598 56.68 4.56 -0.63
C GLY A 598 55.59 4.48 0.46
N LEU A 599 54.30 4.57 0.09
CA LEU A 599 53.19 4.32 0.99
C LEU A 599 52.94 2.79 1.07
N LYS A 600 52.95 2.21 2.28
CA LYS A 600 52.69 0.79 2.50
C LYS A 600 51.19 0.54 2.73
N ASP A 601 50.60 1.38 3.53
CA ASP A 601 49.22 1.18 4.00
C ASP A 601 48.26 2.24 3.44
N SER A 602 46.97 1.89 3.35
CA SER A 602 45.93 2.84 2.98
C SER A 602 45.76 3.89 4.07
N PRO A 603 45.56 5.19 3.68
CA PRO A 603 45.25 6.22 4.66
C PRO A 603 43.90 5.95 5.31
N THR A 604 43.79 6.34 6.57
CA THR A 604 42.57 6.18 7.38
C THR A 604 42.13 7.52 7.96
N ILE A 605 40.83 7.63 8.27
CA ILE A 605 40.23 8.74 9.01
C ILE A 605 39.41 8.19 10.19
N CYS A 606 38.73 9.04 10.94
CA CYS A 606 37.95 8.63 12.12
C CYS A 606 38.83 7.82 13.11
N GLU A 607 39.99 8.35 13.50
CA GLU A 607 40.94 7.70 14.44
C GLU A 607 41.38 6.29 13.96
N GLY A 608 41.53 6.12 12.65
CA GLY A 608 42.01 4.85 12.09
C GLY A 608 40.88 3.84 11.77
N ARG A 609 39.62 4.15 12.08
CA ARG A 609 38.50 3.21 11.92
C ARG A 609 38.01 3.07 10.50
N VAL A 610 38.15 4.14 9.68
CA VAL A 610 37.60 4.18 8.33
C VAL A 610 38.74 4.25 7.32
N PRO A 611 38.92 3.22 6.48
CA PRO A 611 39.87 3.28 5.37
C PRO A 611 39.35 4.19 4.27
N VAL A 612 40.26 4.99 3.72
CA VAL A 612 39.93 5.88 2.58
C VAL A 612 40.15 5.12 1.28
N VAL A 613 39.14 5.13 0.41
CA VAL A 613 39.22 4.56 -0.93
C VAL A 613 40.16 5.39 -1.77
N ILE A 614 41.13 4.77 -2.41
CA ILE A 614 42.11 5.42 -3.28
C ILE A 614 41.72 5.17 -4.75
N GLU A 615 41.37 6.21 -5.46
CA GLU A 615 41.31 6.20 -6.90
C GLU A 615 42.70 6.54 -7.45
N ILE A 616 43.39 5.54 -7.94
CA ILE A 616 44.75 5.66 -8.47
C ILE A 616 44.65 6.20 -9.90
N LEU A 617 45.31 7.34 -10.14
CA LEU A 617 45.36 7.97 -11.44
C LEU A 617 46.73 7.76 -12.11
N SER A 618 46.71 7.57 -13.42
CA SER A 618 47.95 7.61 -14.27
C SER A 618 48.52 9.03 -14.33
N PRO A 619 49.79 9.20 -14.78
CA PRO A 619 50.36 10.52 -14.99
C PRO A 619 49.54 11.48 -15.87
N GLY A 620 48.68 10.93 -16.73
CA GLY A 620 47.73 11.67 -17.54
C GLY A 620 46.35 11.84 -16.92
N HIS A 621 46.23 11.76 -15.61
CA HIS A 621 45.00 11.94 -14.84
C HIS A 621 43.83 10.99 -15.20
N ARG A 622 44.12 9.81 -15.76
CA ARG A 622 43.10 8.81 -16.05
C ARG A 622 43.03 7.77 -14.93
N PRO A 623 41.85 7.37 -14.50
CA PRO A 623 41.71 6.30 -13.53
C PRO A 623 42.38 5.01 -14.01
N VAL A 624 43.15 4.40 -13.13
CA VAL A 624 43.87 3.14 -13.38
C VAL A 624 43.25 2.03 -12.55
N GLN A 625 43.06 2.30 -11.25
CA GLN A 625 42.46 1.36 -10.31
C GLN A 625 41.83 2.09 -9.14
N VAL A 626 40.86 1.46 -8.51
CA VAL A 626 40.27 1.89 -7.24
C VAL A 626 40.56 0.80 -6.23
N THR A 627 41.11 1.17 -5.04
CA THR A 627 41.46 0.22 -3.99
C THR A 627 41.23 0.81 -2.60
N GLU A 628 40.87 -0.04 -1.65
CA GLU A 628 40.85 0.25 -0.21
C GLU A 628 42.07 -0.34 0.48
N ASN A 629 42.77 -1.27 -0.20
CA ASN A 629 43.94 -1.98 0.32
C ASN A 629 45.13 -1.68 -0.59
N LEU A 630 45.92 -0.69 -0.20
CA LEU A 630 47.10 -0.27 -0.94
C LEU A 630 48.20 -1.33 -0.92
N ALA A 631 48.39 -2.02 0.24
CA ALA A 631 49.34 -3.11 0.33
C ALA A 631 49.02 -4.26 -0.65
N GLY A 632 47.74 -4.63 -0.71
CA GLY A 632 47.28 -5.63 -1.67
C GLY A 632 47.39 -5.17 -3.15
N PHE A 633 47.28 -3.87 -3.40
CA PHE A 633 47.54 -3.31 -4.75
C PHE A 633 49.01 -3.49 -5.15
N TRP A 634 49.94 -3.16 -4.25
CA TRP A 634 51.39 -3.25 -4.56
C TRP A 634 51.81 -4.67 -4.87
N THR A 635 51.34 -5.65 -4.11
CA THR A 635 51.72 -7.06 -4.27
C THR A 635 50.92 -7.79 -5.36
N GLY A 636 49.69 -7.32 -5.65
CA GLY A 636 48.79 -7.98 -6.57
C GLY A 636 48.77 -7.38 -7.97
N SER A 637 48.07 -6.27 -8.15
CA SER A 637 47.76 -5.70 -9.50
C SER A 637 48.81 -4.71 -10.02
N TYR A 638 49.64 -4.13 -9.15
CA TYR A 638 50.65 -3.15 -9.53
C TYR A 638 51.63 -3.64 -10.58
N PRO A 639 52.19 -4.88 -10.56
CA PRO A 639 53.11 -5.35 -11.60
C PRO A 639 52.53 -5.26 -13.00
N ALA A 640 51.27 -5.60 -13.17
CA ALA A 640 50.57 -5.50 -14.44
C ALA A 640 50.32 -4.03 -14.85
N VAL A 641 49.86 -3.20 -13.90
CA VAL A 641 49.65 -1.75 -14.08
C VAL A 641 50.97 -1.06 -14.45
N ARG A 642 52.07 -1.41 -13.76
CA ARG A 642 53.42 -0.91 -14.00
C ARG A 642 53.87 -1.21 -15.45
N ALA A 643 53.72 -2.45 -15.90
CA ALA A 643 54.08 -2.84 -17.27
C ALA A 643 53.34 -2.02 -18.31
N GLN A 644 52.04 -1.82 -18.11
CA GLN A 644 51.18 -1.03 -19.01
C GLN A 644 51.56 0.45 -19.00
N LEU A 645 51.72 1.05 -17.84
CA LEU A 645 51.99 2.48 -17.69
C LEU A 645 53.41 2.85 -18.08
N ARG A 646 54.40 2.01 -17.79
CA ARG A 646 55.79 2.21 -18.20
C ARG A 646 55.93 2.33 -19.75
N GLY A 647 55.21 1.51 -20.46
CA GLY A 647 55.16 1.61 -21.94
C GLY A 647 54.57 2.93 -22.43
N ARG A 648 53.59 3.46 -21.73
CA ARG A 648 52.84 4.68 -22.12
C ARG A 648 53.48 5.97 -21.59
N TYR A 649 54.16 5.91 -20.42
CA TYR A 649 54.77 7.04 -19.75
C TYR A 649 56.21 6.74 -19.36
N PRO A 650 57.15 6.57 -20.36
CA PRO A 650 58.51 6.11 -20.11
C PRO A 650 59.39 7.13 -19.38
N LYS A 651 58.95 8.40 -19.29
CA LYS A 651 59.72 9.47 -18.61
C LYS A 651 59.50 9.50 -17.09
N HIS A 652 58.61 8.68 -16.58
CA HIS A 652 58.35 8.59 -15.12
C HIS A 652 59.03 7.40 -14.53
N ASP A 653 59.37 7.53 -13.22
CA ASP A 653 59.95 6.46 -12.44
C ASP A 653 58.90 5.40 -12.08
N TRP A 654 59.26 4.13 -12.26
CA TRP A 654 58.35 2.98 -12.02
C TRP A 654 59.05 1.96 -11.13
N PRO A 655 59.10 2.23 -9.78
CA PRO A 655 59.83 1.36 -8.86
C PRO A 655 59.22 -0.06 -8.82
N GLU A 656 60.08 -1.02 -8.45
CA GLU A 656 59.63 -2.37 -8.10
C GLU A 656 59.30 -2.41 -6.61
N PHE A 657 58.09 -2.84 -6.35
CA PHE A 657 57.67 -3.14 -4.97
C PHE A 657 57.74 -4.67 -4.82
N GLY A 658 58.55 -5.16 -3.88
CA GLY A 658 58.64 -6.54 -3.49
C GLY A 658 58.19 -6.72 -2.06
#